data_031e2f21768f22a6e79e06627f494839
#
_entry.id   031e2f21768f22a6e79e06627f494839
#
_cell.length_a   1.000
_cell.length_b   1.000
_cell.length_c   1.000
_cell.angle_alpha   90.00
_cell.angle_beta   90.00
_cell.angle_gamma   90.00
#
_symmetry.space_group_name_H-M   'P 1'
#
loop_
_entity.id
_entity.type
_entity.pdbx_description
1 polymer ?
#
loop_
_entity_poly.entity_id
_entity_poly.type
_entity_poly.pdbx_seq_one_letter_code
_entity_poly.pdbx_strand_id
1 'polypeptide(L)'
;MEALTLTKPQRIGLSATQRPIETVARFLVGNRQPAQTSLFTPLTPDASRLTSPCQIIDVGHKREMDLAVEVPKDELSAVATNAIWADVYDRVAELVRQHRSTLVFVNTRRLAERVSHSLEERLRDLGADVVAAHHGSLSRQIRLSAEERLKSGKTRVVVATASLELGIDIGAVDLVCQIGSPRAIATCLQRVGRAGHWIKAIPKGRLFAMTRDDLLECAALMRAIRTGVLDRIAVPPAPLDILAQQLVAAAATQTWQEDELFDLCRRADPYRALARSEFDQVLRMLADGIATNRGRGLAYLFHDRINRRIKGRRGARLAAITSGGAIPDTANYAVVAEPEGTVVGSVDEDFAVESLAGDIMLLGNTSWRIKGVEMGKVRVEDAHGAPPNIPFWRGEAPSRTAELSAEVARLRDDIDHLLEATLLPLTPYASPIQWLRQECGLDQRGAQQAVEYVLAGKAVLGTVPTQQTIIAERFFDESGGMQLVLHTPFGGRINRAWGLALRKRFCVTFDFELQAAATDNGIVISLGEKHSFPLDAVFGFLHSHTLREVLLPAVLQAPMFMTRWRWNASRALVLLRFSHGKKVPPQIQRMKAEDLLGAVFPDAMACQDNMVGERTRQIPDHPLVNETLRDCFTEAMDLDGLTALLKQIEAGAIRCVAVDTPMPSPFSHEILNANPYAFLDDAPLEERRARAVEMRRTLPAQLAGEVGALDPAAIEEVQRESWPVVRDPDELHDALLTLLWLPVEEVQAWAIHLPRLIEEGRAVELNVG
;
A
#
# COMPACT_ATOMS: atom_id res chain seq x y z
N MET A 1 6.29 -19.41 25.72
CA MET A 1 6.35 -20.89 25.63
C MET A 1 7.36 -21.46 26.61
N GLU A 2 8.64 -21.14 26.57
CA GLU A 2 9.64 -21.70 27.51
C GLU A 2 9.27 -21.60 29.00
N ALA A 3 8.68 -20.48 29.42
CA ALA A 3 8.25 -20.28 30.81
C ALA A 3 7.05 -21.14 31.26
N LEU A 4 6.34 -21.73 30.29
CA LEU A 4 5.12 -22.53 30.54
C LEU A 4 5.31 -24.02 30.23
N THR A 5 6.50 -24.43 29.76
CA THR A 5 6.81 -25.80 29.39
C THR A 5 7.77 -26.43 30.42
N LEU A 6 7.54 -27.70 30.76
CA LEU A 6 8.40 -28.47 31.67
C LEU A 6 9.79 -28.71 31.07
N THR A 7 9.88 -28.85 29.75
CA THR A 7 11.13 -29.02 29.00
C THR A 7 11.32 -27.87 28.04
N LYS A 8 12.56 -27.39 27.89
CA LYS A 8 12.87 -26.32 26.94
C LYS A 8 12.62 -26.77 25.49
N PRO A 9 11.74 -26.13 24.74
CA PRO A 9 11.53 -26.48 23.35
C PRO A 9 12.77 -26.17 22.50
N GLN A 10 13.10 -27.06 21.56
CA GLN A 10 14.07 -26.80 20.54
C GLN A 10 13.51 -25.74 19.58
N ARG A 11 14.34 -24.76 19.18
CA ARG A 11 13.95 -23.70 18.24
C ARG A 11 14.69 -23.91 16.93
N ILE A 12 13.95 -24.08 15.84
CA ILE A 12 14.47 -24.24 14.49
C ILE A 12 13.86 -23.13 13.64
N GLY A 13 14.71 -22.29 13.03
CA GLY A 13 14.31 -21.26 12.09
C GLY A 13 14.64 -21.67 10.66
N LEU A 14 13.68 -21.49 9.76
CA LEU A 14 13.88 -21.65 8.31
C LEU A 14 13.66 -20.30 7.65
N SER A 15 14.65 -19.82 6.92
CA SER A 15 14.59 -18.55 6.22
C SER A 15 15.29 -18.65 4.86
N ALA A 16 14.70 -18.09 3.80
CA ALA A 16 15.26 -18.14 2.46
C ALA A 16 15.67 -16.77 1.92
N THR A 17 15.04 -15.67 2.38
CA THR A 17 15.12 -14.37 1.73
C THR A 17 15.31 -13.21 2.72
N GLN A 18 15.79 -13.50 3.93
CA GLN A 18 15.90 -12.51 5.00
C GLN A 18 17.35 -12.09 5.24
N ARG A 19 17.59 -10.79 5.40
CA ARG A 19 18.88 -10.23 5.79
C ARG A 19 18.72 -9.07 6.80
N PRO A 20 19.65 -8.85 7.75
CA PRO A 20 20.77 -9.76 8.08
C PRO A 20 20.27 -11.04 8.77
N ILE A 21 20.88 -12.19 8.46
CA ILE A 21 20.47 -13.48 9.03
C ILE A 21 20.72 -13.55 10.54
N GLU A 22 21.67 -12.79 11.03
CA GLU A 22 21.99 -12.67 12.47
C GLU A 22 20.81 -12.03 13.24
N THR A 23 20.09 -11.10 12.61
CA THR A 23 18.88 -10.49 13.21
C THR A 23 17.77 -11.53 13.33
N VAL A 24 17.59 -12.38 12.31
CA VAL A 24 16.63 -13.49 12.34
C VAL A 24 17.01 -14.51 13.42
N ALA A 25 18.30 -14.82 13.53
CA ALA A 25 18.80 -15.74 14.57
C ALA A 25 18.55 -15.18 15.98
N ARG A 26 18.83 -13.89 16.23
CA ARG A 26 18.53 -13.24 17.51
C ARG A 26 17.03 -13.23 17.80
N PHE A 27 16.20 -12.92 16.81
CA PHE A 27 14.75 -12.97 16.95
C PHE A 27 14.26 -14.38 17.34
N LEU A 28 14.83 -15.43 16.74
CA LEU A 28 14.48 -16.82 17.03
C LEU A 28 14.83 -17.24 18.47
N VAL A 29 16.02 -16.90 18.94
CA VAL A 29 16.51 -17.38 20.25
C VAL A 29 16.26 -16.42 21.40
N GLY A 30 16.01 -15.15 21.11
CA GLY A 30 15.81 -14.09 22.10
C GLY A 30 17.12 -13.58 22.71
N ASN A 31 16.99 -12.71 23.71
CA ASN A 31 18.08 -12.10 24.44
C ASN A 31 18.51 -13.04 25.60
N ARG A 32 19.31 -14.06 25.28
CA ARG A 32 19.95 -14.90 26.29
C ARG A 32 21.36 -14.35 26.55
N GLN A 33 21.65 -14.00 27.79
CA GLN A 33 23.05 -13.92 28.20
C GLN A 33 23.67 -15.31 28.01
N PRO A 34 24.86 -15.40 27.41
CA PRO A 34 25.58 -16.67 27.39
C PRO A 34 25.71 -17.14 28.83
N ALA A 35 25.20 -18.32 29.13
CA ALA A 35 25.50 -18.97 30.39
C ALA A 35 27.03 -18.94 30.52
N GLN A 36 27.56 -18.53 31.69
CA GLN A 36 28.97 -18.59 31.97
C GLN A 36 29.42 -20.03 31.74
N THR A 37 29.94 -20.31 30.58
CA THR A 37 30.47 -21.62 30.22
C THR A 37 31.88 -21.68 30.73
N SER A 38 32.12 -22.69 31.56
CA SER A 38 33.37 -23.05 32.20
C SER A 38 34.62 -22.86 31.36
N LEU A 39 35.66 -22.45 32.05
CA LEU A 39 37.05 -22.14 31.68
C LEU A 39 37.82 -23.28 30.97
N PHE A 40 37.31 -24.03 30.05
CA PHE A 40 38.11 -24.96 29.26
C PHE A 40 37.48 -25.25 27.89
N THR A 41 37.88 -24.50 26.86
CA THR A 41 37.76 -24.96 25.48
C THR A 41 38.92 -24.39 24.67
N PRO A 42 39.60 -25.21 23.81
CA PRO A 42 40.79 -24.81 23.09
C PRO A 42 40.49 -23.79 21.97
N LEU A 43 41.39 -22.85 21.80
CA LEU A 43 41.41 -21.81 20.77
C LEU A 43 41.49 -22.41 19.38
N THR A 44 40.41 -22.31 18.60
CA THR A 44 40.46 -22.43 17.15
C THR A 44 40.32 -21.04 16.50
N PRO A 45 40.91 -20.80 15.29
CA PRO A 45 41.13 -19.45 14.74
C PRO A 45 39.90 -18.68 14.24
N ASP A 46 38.69 -19.08 14.56
CA ASP A 46 37.46 -18.45 14.06
C ASP A 46 36.57 -17.92 15.20
N ALA A 47 37.20 -17.10 16.07
CA ALA A 47 36.53 -16.53 17.28
C ALA A 47 35.36 -15.58 16.97
N SER A 48 35.18 -15.13 15.75
CA SER A 48 34.07 -14.21 15.38
C SER A 48 32.72 -14.96 15.20
N ARG A 49 32.73 -16.29 15.05
CA ARG A 49 31.51 -17.11 14.89
C ARG A 49 30.92 -17.67 16.20
N LEU A 50 31.64 -17.56 17.33
CA LEU A 50 31.28 -18.17 18.60
C LEU A 50 30.39 -17.34 19.52
N THR A 51 29.99 -16.15 19.14
CA THR A 51 29.16 -15.25 19.97
C THR A 51 27.66 -15.34 19.70
N SER A 52 27.20 -16.12 18.72
CA SER A 52 25.77 -16.29 18.46
C SER A 52 25.21 -17.48 19.25
N PRO A 53 24.15 -17.28 20.03
CA PRO A 53 23.47 -18.37 20.76
C PRO A 53 22.71 -19.33 19.82
N CYS A 54 22.82 -19.16 18.51
CA CYS A 54 22.16 -19.91 17.46
C CYS A 54 23.18 -20.34 16.40
N GLN A 55 23.19 -21.62 16.02
CA GLN A 55 23.95 -22.08 14.88
C GLN A 55 23.26 -21.65 13.58
N ILE A 56 23.93 -20.84 12.78
CA ILE A 56 23.47 -20.42 11.47
C ILE A 56 24.07 -21.35 10.43
N ILE A 57 23.24 -21.99 9.61
CA ILE A 57 23.65 -22.82 8.48
C ILE A 57 23.22 -22.06 7.22
N ASP A 58 24.19 -21.39 6.58
CA ASP A 58 24.02 -20.74 5.30
C ASP A 58 24.91 -21.49 4.29
N VAL A 59 24.29 -22.25 3.40
CA VAL A 59 25.00 -23.04 2.40
C VAL A 59 25.39 -22.24 1.16
N GLY A 60 25.01 -20.96 1.11
CA GLY A 60 25.42 -20.03 0.03
C GLY A 60 24.95 -20.42 -1.38
N HIS A 61 24.10 -21.43 -1.53
CA HIS A 61 23.60 -21.83 -2.84
C HIS A 61 22.58 -20.83 -3.38
N LYS A 62 23.00 -20.08 -4.39
CA LYS A 62 22.07 -19.36 -5.26
C LYS A 62 21.40 -20.39 -6.17
N ARG A 63 20.09 -20.59 -5.96
CA ARG A 63 19.30 -21.44 -6.85
C ARG A 63 19.25 -20.76 -8.23
N GLU A 64 19.59 -21.49 -9.28
CA GLU A 64 19.39 -21.02 -10.65
C GLU A 64 17.89 -20.77 -10.89
N MET A 65 17.56 -19.66 -11.55
CA MET A 65 16.19 -19.25 -11.84
C MET A 65 16.11 -18.79 -13.30
N ASP A 66 15.06 -19.20 -13.99
CA ASP A 66 14.71 -18.72 -15.33
C ASP A 66 13.79 -17.51 -15.19
N LEU A 67 14.36 -16.32 -15.18
CA LEU A 67 13.66 -15.05 -15.02
C LEU A 67 13.80 -14.19 -16.27
N ALA A 68 12.71 -13.58 -16.71
CA ALA A 68 12.69 -12.55 -17.76
C ALA A 68 11.68 -11.47 -17.48
N VAL A 69 11.94 -10.28 -18.00
CA VAL A 69 10.98 -9.17 -18.05
C VAL A 69 10.30 -9.21 -19.41
N GLU A 70 8.99 -9.29 -19.38
CA GLU A 70 8.11 -9.24 -20.57
C GLU A 70 7.66 -7.80 -20.78
N VAL A 71 7.81 -7.29 -21.99
CA VAL A 71 7.39 -5.94 -22.38
C VAL A 71 6.28 -6.05 -23.42
N PRO A 72 5.16 -5.33 -23.28
CA PRO A 72 4.07 -5.33 -24.27
C PRO A 72 4.54 -4.95 -25.66
N LYS A 73 3.76 -5.27 -26.71
CA LYS A 73 4.08 -4.91 -28.10
C LYS A 73 4.01 -3.41 -28.30
N ASP A 74 3.08 -2.73 -27.66
CA ASP A 74 2.98 -1.28 -27.69
C ASP A 74 4.04 -0.61 -26.80
N GLU A 75 4.37 0.62 -27.08
CA GLU A 75 5.30 1.40 -26.27
C GLU A 75 4.69 1.67 -24.88
N LEU A 76 5.53 1.50 -23.86
CA LEU A 76 5.14 1.83 -22.51
C LEU A 76 5.02 3.35 -22.33
N SER A 77 3.95 3.77 -21.66
CA SER A 77 3.73 5.17 -21.29
C SER A 77 3.74 5.34 -19.76
N ALA A 78 3.40 6.51 -19.27
CA ALA A 78 3.24 6.75 -17.83
C ALA A 78 2.04 5.98 -17.23
N VAL A 79 1.11 5.54 -18.06
CA VAL A 79 -0.10 4.81 -17.67
C VAL A 79 -0.30 3.63 -18.61
N ALA A 80 -0.68 2.49 -18.06
CA ALA A 80 -1.01 1.33 -18.88
C ALA A 80 -2.35 1.54 -19.61
N THR A 81 -2.28 1.68 -20.93
CA THR A 81 -3.43 1.80 -21.82
C THR A 81 -4.22 0.49 -21.91
N ASN A 82 -5.43 0.54 -22.46
CA ASN A 82 -6.21 -0.66 -22.72
C ASN A 82 -5.50 -1.61 -23.71
N ALA A 83 -4.76 -1.07 -24.69
CA ALA A 83 -3.95 -1.87 -25.62
C ALA A 83 -2.82 -2.61 -24.90
N ILE A 84 -2.07 -1.93 -24.02
CA ILE A 84 -1.04 -2.54 -23.17
C ILE A 84 -1.66 -3.67 -22.31
N TRP A 85 -2.82 -3.44 -21.70
CA TRP A 85 -3.51 -4.46 -20.92
C TRP A 85 -3.92 -5.66 -21.77
N ALA A 86 -4.46 -5.43 -22.98
CA ALA A 86 -4.84 -6.50 -23.89
C ALA A 86 -3.63 -7.36 -24.26
N ASP A 87 -2.51 -6.76 -24.63
CA ASP A 87 -1.25 -7.45 -24.95
C ASP A 87 -0.76 -8.31 -23.77
N VAL A 88 -0.80 -7.76 -22.56
CA VAL A 88 -0.38 -8.50 -21.36
C VAL A 88 -1.30 -9.71 -21.12
N TYR A 89 -2.62 -9.53 -21.22
CA TYR A 89 -3.55 -10.65 -21.05
C TYR A 89 -3.36 -11.72 -22.12
N ASP A 90 -3.16 -11.34 -23.38
CA ASP A 90 -2.93 -12.27 -24.50
C ASP A 90 -1.61 -13.05 -24.28
N ARG A 91 -0.55 -12.36 -23.86
CA ARG A 91 0.74 -13.00 -23.57
C ARG A 91 0.65 -13.92 -22.36
N VAL A 92 -0.01 -13.54 -21.29
CA VAL A 92 -0.23 -14.43 -20.14
C VAL A 92 -1.06 -15.65 -20.55
N ALA A 93 -2.12 -15.47 -21.35
CA ALA A 93 -2.94 -16.57 -21.83
C ALA A 93 -2.13 -17.55 -22.71
N GLU A 94 -1.22 -17.04 -23.56
CA GLU A 94 -0.29 -17.86 -24.32
C GLU A 94 0.63 -18.69 -23.41
N LEU A 95 1.22 -18.06 -22.39
CA LEU A 95 2.08 -18.75 -21.43
C LEU A 95 1.31 -19.81 -20.63
N VAL A 96 0.05 -19.56 -20.26
CA VAL A 96 -0.82 -20.53 -19.59
C VAL A 96 -1.08 -21.74 -20.47
N ARG A 97 -1.25 -21.56 -21.79
CA ARG A 97 -1.40 -22.69 -22.74
C ARG A 97 -0.14 -23.57 -22.84
N GLN A 98 1.03 -22.96 -22.66
CA GLN A 98 2.33 -23.66 -22.74
C GLN A 98 2.69 -24.40 -21.44
N HIS A 99 2.03 -24.12 -20.32
CA HIS A 99 2.35 -24.68 -19.00
C HIS A 99 1.10 -25.38 -18.40
N ARG A 100 1.33 -26.40 -17.56
CA ARG A 100 0.21 -27.15 -16.92
C ARG A 100 -0.40 -26.35 -15.79
N SER A 101 0.42 -25.60 -15.06
CA SER A 101 -0.01 -24.82 -13.90
C SER A 101 0.75 -23.49 -13.83
N THR A 102 0.02 -22.41 -13.70
CA THR A 102 0.56 -21.03 -13.67
C THR A 102 -0.01 -20.27 -12.49
N LEU A 103 0.84 -19.56 -11.76
CA LEU A 103 0.41 -18.53 -10.81
C LEU A 103 0.64 -17.15 -11.43
N VAL A 104 -0.37 -16.31 -11.39
CA VAL A 104 -0.26 -14.91 -11.80
C VAL A 104 -0.39 -14.04 -10.55
N PHE A 105 0.71 -13.42 -10.12
CA PHE A 105 0.69 -12.50 -9.00
C PHE A 105 0.42 -11.08 -9.45
N VAL A 106 -0.38 -10.39 -8.66
CA VAL A 106 -0.71 -8.98 -8.80
C VAL A 106 -0.62 -8.29 -7.43
N ASN A 107 -0.52 -6.96 -7.43
CA ASN A 107 -0.28 -6.21 -6.20
C ASN A 107 -1.54 -5.86 -5.42
N THR A 108 -2.72 -5.87 -6.06
CA THR A 108 -4.00 -5.51 -5.41
C THR A 108 -5.09 -6.53 -5.70
N ARG A 109 -6.08 -6.63 -4.79
CA ARG A 109 -7.23 -7.52 -4.95
C ARG A 109 -8.09 -7.11 -6.15
N ARG A 110 -8.26 -5.80 -6.34
CA ARG A 110 -8.94 -5.24 -7.52
C ARG A 110 -8.32 -5.75 -8.81
N LEU A 111 -6.98 -5.74 -8.87
CA LEU A 111 -6.28 -6.21 -10.05
C LEU A 111 -6.39 -7.74 -10.21
N ALA A 112 -6.46 -8.50 -9.10
CA ALA A 112 -6.68 -9.94 -9.15
C ALA A 112 -8.02 -10.28 -9.81
N GLU A 113 -9.09 -9.61 -9.43
CA GLU A 113 -10.42 -9.78 -10.03
C GLU A 113 -10.42 -9.40 -11.51
N ARG A 114 -9.85 -8.22 -11.86
CA ARG A 114 -9.76 -7.75 -13.25
C ARG A 114 -9.00 -8.73 -14.15
N VAL A 115 -7.82 -9.17 -13.70
CA VAL A 115 -6.98 -10.09 -14.48
C VAL A 115 -7.62 -11.46 -14.61
N SER A 116 -8.23 -11.98 -13.53
CA SER A 116 -8.95 -13.26 -13.57
C SER A 116 -10.07 -13.23 -14.60
N HIS A 117 -10.92 -12.20 -14.57
CA HIS A 117 -12.03 -12.04 -15.51
C HIS A 117 -11.53 -11.98 -16.97
N SER A 118 -10.51 -11.15 -17.24
CA SER A 118 -9.95 -11.02 -18.58
C SER A 118 -9.27 -12.30 -19.09
N LEU A 119 -8.66 -13.10 -18.22
CA LEU A 119 -8.10 -14.40 -18.58
C LEU A 119 -9.18 -15.47 -18.80
N GLU A 120 -10.26 -15.44 -18.05
CA GLU A 120 -11.41 -16.34 -18.24
C GLU A 120 -11.99 -16.22 -19.65
N GLU A 121 -12.16 -15.00 -20.13
CA GLU A 121 -12.62 -14.74 -21.51
C GLU A 121 -11.70 -15.34 -22.56
N ARG A 122 -10.37 -15.19 -22.38
CA ARG A 122 -9.33 -15.63 -23.32
C ARG A 122 -9.05 -17.13 -23.30
N LEU A 123 -9.40 -17.79 -22.22
CA LEU A 123 -9.11 -19.21 -21.99
C LEU A 123 -10.38 -20.08 -21.97
N ARG A 124 -11.51 -19.54 -22.42
CA ARG A 124 -12.81 -20.28 -22.50
C ARG A 124 -12.73 -21.59 -23.28
N ASP A 125 -11.86 -21.64 -24.28
CA ASP A 125 -11.57 -22.81 -25.08
C ASP A 125 -10.99 -23.98 -24.28
N LEU A 126 -10.36 -23.71 -23.14
CA LEU A 126 -9.76 -24.74 -22.28
C LEU A 126 -10.72 -25.28 -21.20
N GLY A 127 -11.90 -24.71 -21.05
CA GLY A 127 -12.94 -25.14 -20.12
C GLY A 127 -13.36 -24.06 -19.11
N ALA A 128 -14.48 -24.29 -18.41
CA ALA A 128 -15.10 -23.31 -17.53
C ALA A 128 -14.33 -23.04 -16.22
N ASP A 129 -13.54 -24.00 -15.74
CA ASP A 129 -12.86 -23.95 -14.42
C ASP A 129 -11.35 -23.70 -14.53
N VAL A 130 -10.88 -23.20 -15.67
CA VAL A 130 -9.44 -23.05 -15.97
C VAL A 130 -8.79 -21.94 -15.17
N VAL A 131 -9.53 -20.87 -14.84
CA VAL A 131 -9.06 -19.68 -14.11
C VAL A 131 -9.70 -19.65 -12.73
N ALA A 132 -8.95 -19.19 -11.74
CA ALA A 132 -9.46 -18.87 -10.41
C ALA A 132 -8.76 -17.64 -9.82
N ALA A 133 -9.50 -16.84 -9.07
CA ALA A 133 -8.92 -15.77 -8.23
C ALA A 133 -8.61 -16.30 -6.82
N HIS A 134 -7.55 -15.78 -6.21
CA HIS A 134 -7.18 -16.12 -4.83
C HIS A 134 -6.63 -14.90 -4.08
N HIS A 135 -7.44 -14.33 -3.22
CA HIS A 135 -7.02 -13.20 -2.36
C HIS A 135 -7.77 -13.17 -1.03
N GLY A 136 -7.28 -12.38 -0.08
CA GLY A 136 -7.77 -12.36 1.30
C GLY A 136 -9.24 -11.97 1.47
N SER A 137 -9.86 -11.33 0.47
CA SER A 137 -11.28 -10.92 0.52
C SER A 137 -12.25 -12.01 0.08
N LEU A 138 -11.78 -13.07 -0.56
CA LEU A 138 -12.60 -14.24 -0.89
C LEU A 138 -12.88 -15.06 0.36
N SER A 139 -14.04 -15.74 0.39
CA SER A 139 -14.37 -16.67 1.47
C SER A 139 -13.33 -17.78 1.57
N ARG A 140 -13.16 -18.33 2.77
CA ARG A 140 -12.25 -19.47 2.97
C ARG A 140 -12.57 -20.65 2.07
N GLN A 141 -13.85 -20.93 1.85
CA GLN A 141 -14.29 -22.04 1.02
C GLN A 141 -13.87 -21.86 -0.44
N ILE A 142 -14.05 -20.66 -1.01
CA ILE A 142 -13.64 -20.35 -2.39
C ILE A 142 -12.13 -20.50 -2.52
N ARG A 143 -11.34 -19.98 -1.57
CA ARG A 143 -9.88 -20.09 -1.60
C ARG A 143 -9.39 -21.53 -1.54
N LEU A 144 -9.90 -22.33 -0.60
CA LEU A 144 -9.56 -23.76 -0.50
C LEU A 144 -9.95 -24.52 -1.78
N SER A 145 -11.11 -24.24 -2.35
CA SER A 145 -11.53 -24.83 -3.63
C SER A 145 -10.56 -24.49 -4.76
N ALA A 146 -10.09 -23.23 -4.86
CA ALA A 146 -9.12 -22.83 -5.87
C ALA A 146 -7.76 -23.56 -5.69
N GLU A 147 -7.30 -23.71 -4.45
CA GLU A 147 -6.07 -24.46 -4.11
C GLU A 147 -6.19 -25.95 -4.49
N GLU A 148 -7.31 -26.61 -4.15
CA GLU A 148 -7.56 -28.02 -4.47
C GLU A 148 -7.69 -28.24 -5.97
N ARG A 149 -8.35 -27.34 -6.70
CA ARG A 149 -8.49 -27.42 -8.16
C ARG A 149 -7.15 -27.21 -8.87
N LEU A 150 -6.29 -26.32 -8.35
CA LEU A 150 -4.94 -26.15 -8.88
C LEU A 150 -4.09 -27.43 -8.65
N LYS A 151 -4.12 -28.01 -7.45
CA LYS A 151 -3.43 -29.27 -7.12
C LYS A 151 -3.90 -30.45 -8.00
N SER A 152 -5.18 -30.54 -8.27
CA SER A 152 -5.74 -31.60 -9.09
C SER A 152 -5.57 -31.37 -10.61
N GLY A 153 -5.04 -30.21 -11.02
CA GLY A 153 -4.88 -29.85 -12.43
C GLY A 153 -6.17 -29.46 -13.15
N LYS A 154 -7.29 -29.29 -12.45
CA LYS A 154 -8.55 -28.79 -13.00
C LYS A 154 -8.45 -27.31 -13.36
N THR A 155 -7.81 -26.52 -12.49
CA THR A 155 -7.50 -25.12 -12.73
C THR A 155 -6.06 -25.00 -13.23
N ARG A 156 -5.85 -24.33 -14.37
CA ARG A 156 -4.51 -24.11 -14.95
C ARG A 156 -3.85 -22.84 -14.50
N VAL A 157 -4.64 -21.81 -14.18
CA VAL A 157 -4.12 -20.53 -13.73
C VAL A 157 -4.87 -20.03 -12.51
N VAL A 158 -4.11 -19.60 -11.49
CA VAL A 158 -4.65 -18.89 -10.32
C VAL A 158 -4.04 -17.50 -10.29
N VAL A 159 -4.92 -16.49 -10.29
CA VAL A 159 -4.51 -15.09 -10.12
C VAL A 159 -4.57 -14.73 -8.64
N ALA A 160 -3.43 -14.37 -8.06
CA ALA A 160 -3.30 -14.19 -6.62
C ALA A 160 -2.64 -12.87 -6.22
N THR A 161 -2.98 -12.41 -5.03
CA THR A 161 -2.20 -11.39 -4.30
C THR A 161 -1.19 -12.08 -3.36
N ALA A 162 -0.72 -11.41 -2.32
CA ALA A 162 0.18 -12.00 -1.31
C ALA A 162 -0.38 -13.26 -0.60
N SER A 163 -1.64 -13.62 -0.82
CA SER A 163 -2.31 -14.76 -0.19
C SER A 163 -1.70 -16.14 -0.54
N LEU A 164 -1.01 -16.27 -1.67
CA LEU A 164 -0.27 -17.47 -2.07
C LEU A 164 1.27 -17.29 -2.04
N GLU A 165 1.74 -16.17 -1.49
CA GLU A 165 3.16 -15.84 -1.41
C GLU A 165 3.91 -16.72 -0.39
N LEU A 166 3.30 -17.07 0.74
CA LEU A 166 3.93 -17.75 1.87
C LEU A 166 3.34 -19.13 2.15
N GLY A 167 4.24 -20.11 2.28
CA GLY A 167 4.09 -21.33 3.07
C GLY A 167 2.92 -22.30 2.82
N ILE A 168 2.04 -22.03 1.86
CA ILE A 168 0.92 -22.92 1.55
C ILE A 168 1.40 -23.96 0.52
N ASP A 169 1.10 -25.22 0.77
CA ASP A 169 1.26 -26.27 -0.22
C ASP A 169 0.16 -26.17 -1.27
N ILE A 170 0.51 -25.68 -2.45
CA ILE A 170 -0.38 -25.51 -3.60
C ILE A 170 -0.10 -26.51 -4.73
N GLY A 171 0.77 -27.51 -4.46
CA GLY A 171 1.20 -28.49 -5.44
C GLY A 171 2.28 -27.99 -6.41
N ALA A 172 2.43 -28.66 -7.53
CA ALA A 172 3.44 -28.33 -8.51
C ALA A 172 2.99 -27.13 -9.37
N VAL A 173 3.78 -26.07 -9.34
CA VAL A 173 3.61 -24.88 -10.19
C VAL A 173 4.73 -24.83 -11.21
N ASP A 174 4.40 -24.73 -12.49
CA ASP A 174 5.39 -24.73 -13.58
C ASP A 174 5.91 -23.32 -13.88
N LEU A 175 5.03 -22.29 -13.76
CA LEU A 175 5.36 -20.91 -14.10
C LEU A 175 4.75 -19.94 -13.10
N VAL A 176 5.48 -18.88 -12.79
CA VAL A 176 4.99 -17.70 -12.07
C VAL A 176 5.06 -16.49 -13.00
N CYS A 177 3.93 -15.80 -13.17
CA CYS A 177 3.84 -14.49 -13.80
C CYS A 177 3.63 -13.44 -12.70
N GLN A 178 4.28 -12.29 -12.83
CA GLN A 178 4.10 -11.14 -11.95
C GLN A 178 3.72 -9.95 -12.81
N ILE A 179 2.53 -9.39 -12.63
CA ILE A 179 2.08 -8.18 -13.35
C ILE A 179 2.39 -6.95 -12.49
N GLY A 180 3.22 -6.07 -13.04
CA GLY A 180 3.84 -4.97 -12.32
C GLY A 180 4.91 -5.42 -11.33
N SER A 181 5.81 -4.51 -10.93
CA SER A 181 6.82 -4.82 -9.92
C SER A 181 6.20 -5.21 -8.57
N PRO A 182 6.70 -6.24 -7.87
CA PRO A 182 6.26 -6.58 -6.53
C PRO A 182 6.76 -5.60 -5.46
N ARG A 183 7.54 -4.58 -5.84
CA ARG A 183 8.10 -3.50 -5.02
C ARG A 183 9.05 -3.92 -3.89
N ALA A 184 9.37 -5.20 -3.81
CA ALA A 184 10.34 -5.76 -2.87
C ALA A 184 11.06 -6.94 -3.50
N ILE A 185 12.37 -7.03 -3.27
CA ILE A 185 13.23 -8.10 -3.81
C ILE A 185 12.85 -9.44 -3.18
N ALA A 186 12.67 -9.46 -1.86
CA ALA A 186 12.27 -10.65 -1.12
C ALA A 186 10.91 -11.18 -1.58
N THR A 187 9.94 -10.31 -1.82
CA THR A 187 8.61 -10.68 -2.33
C THR A 187 8.71 -11.33 -3.71
N CYS A 188 9.52 -10.79 -4.62
CA CYS A 188 9.75 -11.41 -5.93
C CYS A 188 10.30 -12.82 -5.80
N LEU A 189 11.34 -12.99 -5.00
CA LEU A 189 11.96 -14.29 -4.76
C LEU A 189 10.98 -15.30 -4.13
N GLN A 190 10.15 -14.88 -3.20
CA GLN A 190 9.13 -15.73 -2.57
C GLN A 190 8.06 -16.15 -3.56
N ARG A 191 7.58 -15.23 -4.42
CA ARG A 191 6.58 -15.50 -5.46
C ARG A 191 7.13 -16.43 -6.53
N VAL A 192 8.28 -16.11 -7.11
CA VAL A 192 8.92 -16.96 -8.11
C VAL A 192 9.31 -18.31 -7.54
N GLY A 193 9.72 -18.35 -6.27
CA GLY A 193 10.00 -19.58 -5.53
C GLY A 193 8.82 -20.54 -5.43
N ARG A 194 7.58 -20.13 -5.73
CA ARG A 194 6.41 -21.04 -5.86
C ARG A 194 6.53 -21.96 -7.06
N ALA A 195 7.25 -21.53 -8.13
CA ALA A 195 7.54 -22.40 -9.26
C ALA A 195 8.65 -23.40 -8.92
N GLY A 196 8.56 -24.59 -9.48
CA GLY A 196 9.59 -25.60 -9.34
C GLY A 196 9.85 -26.06 -7.89
N HIS A 197 8.82 -26.32 -7.11
CA HIS A 197 8.93 -26.74 -5.70
C HIS A 197 9.51 -28.16 -5.50
N TRP A 198 10.04 -28.80 -6.55
CA TRP A 198 10.67 -30.11 -6.45
C TRP A 198 12.18 -30.04 -6.62
N ILE A 199 12.86 -31.08 -6.14
CA ILE A 199 14.33 -31.17 -6.16
C ILE A 199 14.83 -31.09 -7.60
N LYS A 200 15.78 -30.18 -7.87
CA LYS A 200 16.42 -29.91 -9.18
C LYS A 200 15.56 -29.13 -10.20
N ALA A 201 14.35 -28.70 -9.90
CA ALA A 201 13.61 -27.83 -10.80
C ALA A 201 14.16 -26.41 -10.79
N ILE A 202 14.20 -25.76 -11.95
CA ILE A 202 14.55 -24.34 -12.10
C ILE A 202 13.27 -23.54 -12.02
N PRO A 203 13.09 -22.64 -11.01
CA PRO A 203 11.94 -21.77 -10.94
C PRO A 203 11.85 -20.86 -12.15
N LYS A 204 10.66 -20.79 -12.76
CA LYS A 204 10.39 -19.93 -13.91
C LYS A 204 9.55 -18.76 -13.49
N GLY A 205 10.02 -17.55 -13.79
CA GLY A 205 9.32 -16.29 -13.52
C GLY A 205 9.29 -15.37 -14.73
N ARG A 206 8.15 -14.70 -14.95
CA ARG A 206 7.96 -13.66 -15.97
C ARG A 206 7.38 -12.43 -15.31
N LEU A 207 8.10 -11.31 -15.40
CA LEU A 207 7.69 -10.02 -14.87
C LEU A 207 7.16 -9.17 -16.01
N PHE A 208 5.94 -8.68 -15.91
CA PHE A 208 5.30 -7.85 -16.92
C PHE A 208 5.40 -6.39 -16.51
N ALA A 209 6.19 -5.60 -17.22
CA ALA A 209 6.27 -4.17 -17.00
C ALA A 209 5.03 -3.48 -17.59
N MET A 210 4.41 -2.58 -16.82
CA MET A 210 3.15 -1.92 -17.17
C MET A 210 3.34 -0.45 -17.57
N THR A 211 4.40 0.19 -17.10
CA THR A 211 4.75 1.58 -17.36
C THR A 211 6.26 1.72 -17.54
N ARG A 212 6.73 2.90 -17.97
CA ARG A 212 8.16 3.18 -18.15
C ARG A 212 8.95 3.08 -16.84
N ASP A 213 8.39 3.62 -15.74
CA ASP A 213 9.01 3.51 -14.41
C ASP A 213 8.99 2.07 -13.90
N ASP A 214 7.89 1.35 -14.15
CA ASP A 214 7.79 -0.07 -13.78
C ASP A 214 8.79 -0.94 -14.56
N LEU A 215 9.11 -0.59 -15.81
CA LEU A 215 10.16 -1.23 -16.60
C LEU A 215 11.54 -1.06 -15.93
N LEU A 216 11.89 0.16 -15.52
CA LEU A 216 13.15 0.41 -14.80
C LEU A 216 13.16 -0.32 -13.45
N GLU A 217 12.03 -0.37 -12.75
CA GLU A 217 11.92 -1.06 -11.47
C GLU A 217 12.07 -2.59 -11.65
N CYS A 218 11.44 -3.18 -12.66
CA CYS A 218 11.61 -4.59 -13.00
C CYS A 218 13.05 -4.91 -13.42
N ALA A 219 13.69 -4.05 -14.19
CA ALA A 219 15.10 -4.19 -14.59
C ALA A 219 16.04 -4.13 -13.38
N ALA A 220 15.85 -3.15 -12.48
CA ALA A 220 16.60 -3.04 -11.25
C ALA A 220 16.40 -4.25 -10.32
N LEU A 221 15.18 -4.74 -10.23
CA LEU A 221 14.82 -5.94 -9.46
C LEU A 221 15.54 -7.18 -10.00
N MET A 222 15.58 -7.37 -11.31
CA MET A 222 16.31 -8.46 -11.96
C MET A 222 17.81 -8.39 -11.65
N ARG A 223 18.40 -7.19 -11.74
CA ARG A 223 19.81 -6.98 -11.39
C ARG A 223 20.07 -7.27 -9.91
N ALA A 224 19.24 -6.77 -9.01
CA ALA A 224 19.33 -7.03 -7.58
C ALA A 224 19.33 -8.54 -7.25
N ILE A 225 18.41 -9.30 -7.87
CA ILE A 225 18.36 -10.76 -7.70
C ILE A 225 19.64 -11.43 -8.19
N ARG A 226 20.16 -11.06 -9.35
CA ARG A 226 21.39 -11.62 -9.93
C ARG A 226 22.61 -11.31 -9.07
N THR A 227 22.72 -10.09 -8.53
CA THR A 227 23.82 -9.67 -7.64
C THR A 227 23.64 -10.16 -6.21
N GLY A 228 22.46 -10.65 -5.83
CA GLY A 228 22.18 -11.19 -4.51
C GLY A 228 21.87 -10.14 -3.45
N VAL A 229 21.43 -8.97 -3.87
CA VAL A 229 20.86 -7.94 -2.97
C VAL A 229 19.53 -8.44 -2.42
N LEU A 230 19.28 -8.22 -1.14
CA LEU A 230 18.04 -8.57 -0.45
C LEU A 230 17.58 -7.40 0.43
N ASP A 231 16.27 -7.32 0.61
CA ASP A 231 15.67 -6.35 1.51
C ASP A 231 16.04 -6.65 2.97
N ARG A 232 16.24 -5.61 3.77
CA ARG A 232 16.51 -5.73 5.19
C ARG A 232 15.24 -6.01 5.96
N ILE A 233 15.34 -6.95 6.90
CA ILE A 233 14.28 -7.16 7.88
C ILE A 233 14.34 -6.08 8.97
N ALA A 234 13.22 -5.41 9.20
CA ALA A 234 13.05 -4.50 10.33
C ALA A 234 12.24 -5.21 11.43
N VAL A 235 12.82 -5.30 12.62
CA VAL A 235 12.14 -5.82 13.82
C VAL A 235 11.74 -4.60 14.66
N PRO A 236 10.42 -4.35 14.87
CA PRO A 236 9.96 -3.23 15.69
C PRO A 236 10.54 -3.30 17.11
N PRO A 237 11.16 -2.23 17.63
CA PRO A 237 11.70 -2.21 18.99
C PRO A 237 10.58 -2.02 20.01
N ALA A 238 10.48 -2.93 20.97
CA ALA A 238 9.58 -2.90 22.13
C ALA A 238 8.14 -2.43 21.82
N PRO A 239 7.38 -3.09 20.90
CA PRO A 239 6.02 -2.66 20.55
C PRO A 239 5.08 -2.78 21.76
N LEU A 240 4.55 -1.62 22.25
CA LEU A 240 3.83 -1.52 23.51
C LEU A 240 2.42 -2.15 23.45
N ASP A 241 1.81 -2.15 22.27
CA ASP A 241 0.53 -2.79 22.02
C ASP A 241 0.62 -4.32 22.12
N ILE A 242 1.67 -4.91 21.55
CA ILE A 242 1.96 -6.34 21.66
C ILE A 242 2.41 -6.68 23.09
N LEU A 243 3.18 -5.80 23.75
CA LEU A 243 3.50 -5.97 25.17
C LEU A 243 2.23 -6.07 26.01
N ALA A 244 1.29 -5.14 25.83
CA ALA A 244 0.00 -5.15 26.53
C ALA A 244 -0.74 -6.48 26.34
N GLN A 245 -0.84 -6.95 25.10
CA GLN A 245 -1.47 -8.23 24.78
C GLN A 245 -0.79 -9.41 25.48
N GLN A 246 0.54 -9.46 25.48
CA GLN A 246 1.29 -10.55 26.07
C GLN A 246 1.25 -10.53 27.62
N LEU A 247 1.22 -9.36 28.23
CA LEU A 247 1.02 -9.22 29.68
C LEU A 247 -0.35 -9.77 30.11
N VAL A 248 -1.42 -9.45 29.35
CA VAL A 248 -2.75 -10.02 29.62
C VAL A 248 -2.75 -11.54 29.46
N ALA A 249 -2.14 -12.05 28.39
CA ALA A 249 -2.06 -13.49 28.14
C ALA A 249 -1.28 -14.23 29.24
N ALA A 250 -0.13 -13.70 29.65
CA ALA A 250 0.71 -14.29 30.71
C ALA A 250 -0.03 -14.29 32.05
N ALA A 251 -0.61 -13.16 32.45
CA ALA A 251 -1.31 -13.02 33.72
C ALA A 251 -2.64 -13.80 33.78
N ALA A 252 -3.23 -14.12 32.62
CA ALA A 252 -4.42 -14.99 32.54
C ALA A 252 -4.14 -16.45 32.84
N THR A 253 -2.87 -16.87 32.79
CA THR A 253 -2.47 -18.27 33.08
C THR A 253 -2.08 -18.50 34.53
N GLN A 254 -1.39 -17.54 35.14
CA GLN A 254 -0.89 -17.62 36.51
C GLN A 254 -0.64 -16.22 37.09
N THR A 255 -0.39 -16.19 38.43
CA THR A 255 0.06 -14.96 39.11
C THR A 255 1.56 -14.81 38.92
N TRP A 256 2.01 -13.61 38.56
CA TRP A 256 3.40 -13.27 38.37
C TRP A 256 3.90 -12.27 39.40
N GLN A 257 5.17 -12.40 39.80
CA GLN A 257 5.88 -11.26 40.38
C GLN A 257 6.19 -10.26 39.28
N GLU A 258 6.09 -8.96 39.59
CA GLU A 258 6.22 -7.89 38.63
C GLU A 258 7.59 -7.89 37.93
N ASP A 259 8.68 -8.08 38.71
CA ASP A 259 10.04 -8.11 38.17
C ASP A 259 10.29 -9.38 37.33
N GLU A 260 9.76 -10.51 37.73
CA GLU A 260 9.87 -11.75 36.95
C GLU A 260 9.17 -11.61 35.58
N LEU A 261 8.01 -10.96 35.54
CA LEU A 261 7.27 -10.74 34.29
C LEU A 261 7.99 -9.73 33.40
N PHE A 262 8.56 -8.68 33.97
CA PHE A 262 9.39 -7.72 33.24
C PHE A 262 10.61 -8.40 32.61
N ASP A 263 11.35 -9.18 33.40
CA ASP A 263 12.53 -9.92 32.92
C ASP A 263 12.16 -10.96 31.87
N LEU A 264 11.01 -11.63 32.03
CA LEU A 264 10.48 -12.54 31.00
C LEU A 264 10.24 -11.84 29.68
N CYS A 265 9.66 -10.64 29.68
CA CYS A 265 9.43 -9.85 28.46
C CYS A 265 10.76 -9.50 27.78
N ARG A 266 11.75 -9.06 28.53
CA ARG A 266 13.09 -8.68 28.02
C ARG A 266 13.88 -9.86 27.44
N ARG A 267 13.49 -11.09 27.68
CA ARG A 267 14.07 -12.28 27.04
C ARG A 267 13.73 -12.37 25.55
N ALA A 268 12.68 -11.74 25.08
CA ALA A 268 12.39 -11.66 23.66
C ALA A 268 13.24 -10.55 23.01
N ASP A 269 13.81 -10.81 21.81
CA ASP A 269 14.73 -9.89 21.16
C ASP A 269 14.13 -8.48 20.91
N PRO A 270 12.86 -8.32 20.48
CA PRO A 270 12.26 -6.98 20.34
C PRO A 270 12.25 -6.18 21.64
N TYR A 271 12.12 -6.85 22.77
CA TYR A 271 12.02 -6.23 24.11
C TYR A 271 13.33 -6.16 24.89
N ARG A 272 14.48 -6.50 24.29
CA ARG A 272 15.78 -6.49 25.00
C ARG A 272 16.12 -5.15 25.64
N ALA A 273 15.69 -4.04 25.02
CA ALA A 273 15.90 -2.68 25.48
C ALA A 273 14.65 -2.05 26.12
N LEU A 274 13.63 -2.84 26.45
CA LEU A 274 12.40 -2.34 27.07
C LEU A 274 12.74 -1.61 28.37
N ALA A 275 12.34 -0.34 28.46
CA ALA A 275 12.51 0.46 29.65
C ALA A 275 11.49 0.04 30.75
N ARG A 276 11.93 0.12 32.00
CA ARG A 276 11.04 -0.17 33.13
C ARG A 276 9.83 0.79 33.15
N SER A 277 10.04 2.04 32.85
CA SER A 277 8.97 3.04 32.78
C SER A 277 7.90 2.71 31.73
N GLU A 278 8.30 2.22 30.55
CA GLU A 278 7.36 1.78 29.51
C GLU A 278 6.53 0.56 29.95
N PHE A 279 7.20 -0.42 30.59
CA PHE A 279 6.51 -1.59 31.15
C PHE A 279 5.50 -1.16 32.22
N ASP A 280 5.89 -0.29 33.15
CA ASP A 280 5.04 0.20 34.24
C ASP A 280 3.85 1.02 33.70
N GLN A 281 4.02 1.79 32.63
CA GLN A 281 2.94 2.51 31.97
C GLN A 281 1.93 1.56 31.35
N VAL A 282 2.36 0.54 30.62
CA VAL A 282 1.49 -0.48 30.03
C VAL A 282 0.77 -1.27 31.12
N LEU A 283 1.49 -1.68 32.19
CA LEU A 283 0.89 -2.38 33.32
C LEU A 283 -0.19 -1.54 34.01
N ARG A 284 0.05 -0.25 34.21
CA ARG A 284 -0.90 0.70 34.79
C ARG A 284 -2.15 0.82 33.92
N MET A 285 -1.97 1.01 32.61
CA MET A 285 -3.08 1.07 31.65
C MET A 285 -3.97 -0.19 31.74
N LEU A 286 -3.38 -1.38 31.81
CA LEU A 286 -4.11 -2.65 31.88
C LEU A 286 -4.74 -2.91 33.25
N ALA A 287 -4.19 -2.37 34.33
CA ALA A 287 -4.70 -2.56 35.68
C ALA A 287 -5.80 -1.55 36.06
N ASP A 288 -5.59 -0.29 35.72
CA ASP A 288 -6.51 0.80 36.05
C ASP A 288 -7.64 0.94 35.01
N GLY A 289 -7.40 0.45 33.77
CA GLY A 289 -8.30 0.62 32.64
C GLY A 289 -8.36 2.08 32.15
N ILE A 290 -9.15 2.33 31.11
CA ILE A 290 -9.35 3.65 30.52
C ILE A 290 -10.77 4.11 30.82
N ALA A 291 -10.93 5.30 31.38
CA ALA A 291 -12.22 5.93 31.59
C ALA A 291 -12.67 6.62 30.30
N THR A 292 -13.78 6.19 29.73
CA THR A 292 -14.45 6.80 28.59
C THR A 292 -15.81 7.31 28.99
N ASN A 293 -16.49 8.08 28.12
CA ASN A 293 -17.86 8.56 28.34
C ASN A 293 -18.86 7.41 28.55
N ARG A 294 -18.51 6.17 28.20
CA ARG A 294 -19.32 4.95 28.38
C ARG A 294 -18.98 4.17 29.65
N GLY A 295 -18.15 4.75 30.52
CA GLY A 295 -17.71 4.15 31.76
C GLY A 295 -16.26 3.68 31.74
N ARG A 296 -15.77 3.20 32.87
CA ARG A 296 -14.42 2.66 33.02
C ARG A 296 -14.40 1.21 32.53
N GLY A 297 -13.75 0.98 31.39
CA GLY A 297 -13.62 -0.35 30.79
C GLY A 297 -12.18 -0.86 30.77
N LEU A 298 -12.01 -2.18 30.45
CA LEU A 298 -10.76 -2.73 29.94
C LEU A 298 -9.63 -2.91 30.97
N ALA A 299 -9.96 -2.93 32.29
CA ALA A 299 -9.01 -3.34 33.31
C ALA A 299 -8.90 -4.88 33.31
N TYR A 300 -7.92 -5.44 32.61
CA TYR A 300 -7.71 -6.89 32.49
C TYR A 300 -6.84 -7.46 33.59
N LEU A 301 -6.05 -6.63 34.25
CA LEU A 301 -5.11 -7.06 35.26
C LEU A 301 -5.51 -6.56 36.64
N PHE A 302 -5.27 -7.40 37.64
CA PHE A 302 -5.22 -6.99 39.03
C PHE A 302 -3.75 -6.81 39.39
N HIS A 303 -3.36 -5.60 39.78
CA HIS A 303 -2.01 -5.26 40.19
C HIS A 303 -1.99 -4.96 41.69
N ASP A 304 -1.48 -5.90 42.49
CA ASP A 304 -1.18 -5.71 43.89
C ASP A 304 0.16 -4.94 43.99
N ARG A 305 0.06 -3.65 44.16
CA ARG A 305 1.22 -2.73 44.21
C ARG A 305 2.05 -2.93 45.50
N ILE A 306 1.46 -3.45 46.55
CA ILE A 306 2.14 -3.70 47.84
C ILE A 306 3.02 -4.92 47.72
N ASN A 307 2.46 -6.03 47.27
CA ASN A 307 3.20 -7.30 47.13
C ASN A 307 3.84 -7.48 45.74
N ARG A 308 3.69 -6.49 44.86
CA ARG A 308 4.23 -6.47 43.48
C ARG A 308 3.80 -7.69 42.67
N ARG A 309 2.51 -8.06 42.78
CA ARG A 309 1.92 -9.23 42.11
C ARG A 309 0.93 -8.82 41.05
N ILE A 310 1.00 -9.51 39.93
CA ILE A 310 0.13 -9.29 38.75
C ILE A 310 -0.69 -10.56 38.51
N LYS A 311 -2.02 -10.41 38.40
CA LYS A 311 -2.95 -11.50 38.11
C LYS A 311 -4.00 -11.05 37.09
N GLY A 312 -4.43 -11.98 36.23
CA GLY A 312 -5.54 -11.73 35.31
C GLY A 312 -6.88 -11.60 36.02
N ARG A 313 -7.66 -10.57 35.64
CA ARG A 313 -9.06 -10.43 36.08
C ARG A 313 -9.98 -11.36 35.26
N ARG A 314 -11.23 -11.51 35.74
CA ARG A 314 -12.27 -12.22 34.98
C ARG A 314 -12.41 -11.58 33.57
N GLY A 315 -12.34 -12.42 32.53
CA GLY A 315 -12.41 -11.98 31.13
C GLY A 315 -11.04 -11.81 30.44
N ALA A 316 -9.93 -11.65 31.18
CA ALA A 316 -8.59 -11.50 30.59
C ALA A 316 -8.24 -12.68 29.65
N ARG A 317 -8.51 -13.92 30.08
CA ARG A 317 -8.27 -15.12 29.28
C ARG A 317 -9.10 -15.14 28.00
N LEU A 318 -10.38 -14.77 28.09
CA LEU A 318 -11.26 -14.73 26.92
C LEU A 318 -10.80 -13.66 25.93
N ALA A 319 -10.45 -12.46 26.41
CA ALA A 319 -9.94 -11.38 25.58
C ALA A 319 -8.65 -11.79 24.85
N ALA A 320 -7.69 -12.39 25.56
CA ALA A 320 -6.44 -12.86 24.98
C ALA A 320 -6.63 -13.93 23.89
N ILE A 321 -7.58 -14.85 24.08
CA ILE A 321 -7.84 -15.95 23.12
C ILE A 321 -8.62 -15.44 21.90
N THR A 322 -9.65 -14.61 22.10
CA THR A 322 -10.57 -14.23 21.02
C THR A 322 -10.13 -13.00 20.25
N SER A 323 -9.38 -12.11 20.90
CA SER A 323 -8.99 -10.82 20.32
C SER A 323 -7.47 -10.63 20.16
N GLY A 324 -6.67 -11.62 20.55
CA GLY A 324 -5.22 -11.62 20.40
C GLY A 324 -4.77 -11.75 18.95
N GLY A 325 -3.51 -11.42 18.69
CA GLY A 325 -2.84 -11.51 17.40
C GLY A 325 -2.23 -10.17 16.95
N ALA A 326 -1.09 -10.26 16.26
CA ALA A 326 -0.33 -9.08 15.80
C ALA A 326 -0.86 -8.48 14.49
N ILE A 327 -1.55 -9.29 13.66
CA ILE A 327 -2.09 -8.83 12.38
C ILE A 327 -3.30 -7.93 12.66
N PRO A 328 -3.28 -6.67 12.19
CA PRO A 328 -4.40 -5.77 12.40
C PRO A 328 -5.65 -6.27 11.68
N ASP A 329 -6.82 -6.03 12.26
CA ASP A 329 -8.10 -6.31 11.62
C ASP A 329 -8.43 -5.15 10.67
N THR A 330 -8.55 -5.44 9.39
CA THR A 330 -9.03 -4.47 8.40
C THR A 330 -10.55 -4.37 8.48
N ALA A 331 -11.09 -3.14 8.35
CA ALA A 331 -12.52 -2.89 8.39
C ALA A 331 -13.18 -3.36 7.09
N ASN A 332 -13.47 -4.65 7.00
CA ASN A 332 -14.12 -5.24 5.82
C ASN A 332 -15.56 -5.62 6.15
N TYR A 333 -16.46 -5.37 5.20
CA TYR A 333 -17.84 -5.81 5.20
C TYR A 333 -17.95 -7.19 4.57
N ALA A 334 -18.65 -8.11 5.22
CA ALA A 334 -18.90 -9.42 4.66
C ALA A 334 -19.91 -9.30 3.51
N VAL A 335 -19.61 -9.90 2.37
CA VAL A 335 -20.53 -10.02 1.23
C VAL A 335 -21.33 -11.31 1.40
N VAL A 336 -22.66 -11.18 1.50
CA VAL A 336 -23.57 -12.29 1.81
C VAL A 336 -24.55 -12.49 0.64
N ALA A 337 -24.45 -13.63 -0.02
CA ALA A 337 -25.35 -14.01 -1.12
C ALA A 337 -26.71 -14.47 -0.57
N GLU A 338 -27.77 -13.95 -1.13
CA GLU A 338 -29.17 -14.33 -0.86
C GLU A 338 -29.73 -15.21 -2.00
N PRO A 339 -30.65 -16.15 -1.72
CA PRO A 339 -31.33 -16.36 -0.42
C PRO A 339 -30.56 -17.22 0.59
N GLU A 340 -29.47 -17.89 0.19
CA GLU A 340 -28.80 -18.92 1.00
C GLU A 340 -28.10 -18.36 2.24
N GLY A 341 -27.83 -17.05 2.29
CA GLY A 341 -27.08 -16.42 3.39
C GLY A 341 -25.58 -16.77 3.39
N THR A 342 -25.04 -17.23 2.28
CA THR A 342 -23.67 -17.68 2.14
C THR A 342 -22.71 -16.49 2.05
N VAL A 343 -21.63 -16.50 2.86
CA VAL A 343 -20.58 -15.49 2.76
C VAL A 343 -19.67 -15.82 1.59
N VAL A 344 -19.75 -15.03 0.52
CA VAL A 344 -18.94 -15.21 -0.68
C VAL A 344 -17.60 -14.48 -0.62
N GLY A 345 -17.49 -13.46 0.22
CA GLY A 345 -16.24 -12.73 0.40
C GLY A 345 -16.37 -11.53 1.33
N SER A 346 -15.50 -10.54 1.12
CA SER A 346 -15.55 -9.26 1.85
C SER A 346 -15.08 -8.11 0.97
N VAL A 347 -15.62 -6.93 1.20
CA VAL A 347 -15.24 -5.67 0.56
C VAL A 347 -14.79 -4.66 1.60
N ASP A 348 -14.03 -3.66 1.16
CA ASP A 348 -13.57 -2.59 2.02
C ASP A 348 -14.73 -1.77 2.59
N GLU A 349 -14.55 -1.20 3.77
CA GLU A 349 -15.57 -0.37 4.43
C GLU A 349 -15.98 0.83 3.57
N ASP A 350 -15.00 1.49 2.94
CA ASP A 350 -15.27 2.66 2.12
C ASP A 350 -16.06 2.28 0.87
N PHE A 351 -15.70 1.18 0.19
CA PHE A 351 -16.49 0.66 -0.94
C PHE A 351 -17.92 0.31 -0.51
N ALA A 352 -18.07 -0.39 0.63
CA ALA A 352 -19.39 -0.78 1.11
C ALA A 352 -20.30 0.41 1.43
N VAL A 353 -19.73 1.50 1.98
CA VAL A 353 -20.49 2.70 2.34
C VAL A 353 -20.88 3.53 1.11
N GLU A 354 -20.03 3.55 0.08
CA GLU A 354 -20.29 4.25 -1.18
C GLU A 354 -21.26 3.49 -2.11
N SER A 355 -21.45 2.17 -1.91
CA SER A 355 -22.27 1.33 -2.78
C SER A 355 -23.77 1.53 -2.53
N LEU A 356 -24.56 1.56 -3.60
CA LEU A 356 -26.01 1.68 -3.59
C LEU A 356 -26.69 0.35 -3.90
N ALA A 357 -27.96 0.23 -3.52
CA ALA A 357 -28.78 -0.91 -3.94
C ALA A 357 -29.01 -0.86 -5.45
N GLY A 358 -28.77 -1.97 -6.13
CA GLY A 358 -28.81 -2.10 -7.60
C GLY A 358 -27.43 -2.12 -8.26
N ASP A 359 -26.39 -1.61 -7.61
CA ASP A 359 -25.02 -1.67 -8.12
C ASP A 359 -24.58 -3.12 -8.36
N ILE A 360 -23.81 -3.33 -9.41
CA ILE A 360 -23.26 -4.65 -9.73
C ILE A 360 -21.77 -4.64 -9.48
N MET A 361 -21.28 -5.60 -8.72
CA MET A 361 -19.85 -5.73 -8.42
C MET A 361 -19.31 -7.12 -8.78
N LEU A 362 -18.04 -7.18 -9.19
CA LEU A 362 -17.32 -8.43 -9.42
C LEU A 362 -16.61 -8.89 -8.14
N LEU A 363 -16.87 -10.12 -7.73
CA LEU A 363 -16.12 -10.73 -6.61
C LEU A 363 -16.05 -12.25 -6.81
N GLY A 364 -14.83 -12.79 -6.90
CA GLY A 364 -14.59 -14.22 -7.12
C GLY A 364 -15.03 -14.71 -8.50
N ASN A 365 -14.84 -13.90 -9.53
CA ASN A 365 -15.26 -14.14 -10.92
C ASN A 365 -16.80 -14.23 -11.13
N THR A 366 -17.58 -13.81 -10.14
CA THR A 366 -19.04 -13.77 -10.20
C THR A 366 -19.52 -12.32 -10.09
N SER A 367 -20.47 -11.94 -10.96
CA SER A 367 -21.13 -10.63 -10.89
C SER A 367 -22.24 -10.67 -9.85
N TRP A 368 -22.20 -9.79 -8.88
CA TRP A 368 -23.12 -9.70 -7.77
C TRP A 368 -23.89 -8.38 -7.80
N ARG A 369 -25.21 -8.43 -7.77
CA ARG A 369 -26.08 -7.25 -7.61
C ARG A 369 -26.25 -6.94 -6.12
N ILE A 370 -25.95 -5.71 -5.69
CA ILE A 370 -26.11 -5.26 -4.31
C ILE A 370 -27.59 -5.03 -4.03
N LYS A 371 -28.12 -5.69 -3.02
CA LYS A 371 -29.50 -5.48 -2.52
C LYS A 371 -29.56 -4.44 -1.42
N GLY A 372 -28.50 -4.31 -0.66
CA GLY A 372 -28.40 -3.32 0.43
C GLY A 372 -27.18 -3.52 1.29
N VAL A 373 -26.80 -2.47 2.00
CA VAL A 373 -25.68 -2.44 2.92
C VAL A 373 -26.21 -2.34 4.35
N GLU A 374 -25.85 -3.29 5.17
CA GLU A 374 -26.19 -3.36 6.60
C GLU A 374 -24.92 -3.26 7.45
N MET A 375 -25.09 -3.17 8.79
CA MET A 375 -23.94 -3.13 9.68
C MET A 375 -22.98 -4.31 9.48
N GLY A 376 -21.84 -4.07 8.82
CA GLY A 376 -20.79 -5.07 8.57
C GLY A 376 -21.11 -6.08 7.48
N LYS A 377 -22.17 -5.91 6.70
CA LYS A 377 -22.58 -6.80 5.63
C LYS A 377 -23.06 -6.04 4.38
N VAL A 378 -22.73 -6.56 3.22
CA VAL A 378 -23.30 -6.19 1.92
C VAL A 378 -24.12 -7.39 1.45
N ARG A 379 -25.44 -7.23 1.34
CA ARG A 379 -26.34 -8.29 0.83
C ARG A 379 -26.37 -8.23 -0.68
N VAL A 380 -26.18 -9.37 -1.31
CA VAL A 380 -26.07 -9.47 -2.77
C VAL A 380 -26.91 -10.64 -3.31
N GLU A 381 -27.23 -10.58 -4.60
CA GLU A 381 -27.77 -11.70 -5.37
C GLU A 381 -26.94 -11.89 -6.65
N ASP A 382 -27.03 -13.06 -7.28
CA ASP A 382 -26.34 -13.30 -8.54
C ASP A 382 -26.90 -12.37 -9.63
N ALA A 383 -26.03 -11.64 -10.29
CA ALA A 383 -26.37 -10.73 -11.38
C ALA A 383 -26.35 -11.39 -12.77
N HIS A 384 -26.18 -12.72 -12.83
CA HIS A 384 -26.24 -13.54 -14.06
C HIS A 384 -25.36 -12.99 -15.20
N GLY A 385 -24.13 -12.57 -14.88
CA GLY A 385 -23.16 -12.08 -15.85
C GLY A 385 -23.37 -10.63 -16.32
N ALA A 386 -24.24 -9.86 -15.66
CA ALA A 386 -24.37 -8.44 -15.96
C ALA A 386 -23.04 -7.71 -15.75
N PRO A 387 -22.73 -6.65 -16.54
CA PRO A 387 -21.47 -5.92 -16.47
C PRO A 387 -21.20 -5.38 -15.05
N PRO A 388 -20.09 -5.75 -14.38
CA PRO A 388 -19.85 -5.36 -13.01
C PRO A 388 -18.85 -4.21 -12.91
N ASN A 389 -18.99 -3.39 -11.85
CA ASN A 389 -17.90 -2.60 -11.30
C ASN A 389 -16.95 -3.47 -10.48
N ILE A 390 -15.66 -3.15 -10.48
CA ILE A 390 -14.69 -3.89 -9.68
C ILE A 390 -14.52 -3.17 -8.33
N PRO A 391 -14.73 -3.85 -7.18
CA PRO A 391 -14.52 -3.27 -5.86
C PRO A 391 -13.09 -2.74 -5.70
N PHE A 392 -12.92 -1.79 -4.81
CA PHE A 392 -11.60 -1.32 -4.38
C PHE A 392 -11.37 -1.66 -2.90
N TRP A 393 -10.10 -1.74 -2.53
CA TRP A 393 -9.64 -1.91 -1.16
C TRP A 393 -8.57 -0.88 -0.84
N ARG A 394 -8.67 -0.23 0.31
CA ARG A 394 -7.75 0.85 0.70
C ARG A 394 -6.38 0.29 1.11
N GLY A 395 -5.31 0.98 0.72
CA GLY A 395 -3.96 0.73 1.26
C GLY A 395 -3.31 -0.60 0.87
N GLU A 396 -3.70 -1.23 -0.24
CA GLU A 396 -3.24 -2.57 -0.60
C GLU A 396 -1.83 -2.67 -1.19
N ALA A 397 -1.36 -1.63 -1.87
CA ALA A 397 -0.05 -1.68 -2.50
C ALA A 397 1.04 -1.19 -1.52
N PRO A 398 1.97 -2.05 -1.10
CA PRO A 398 3.09 -1.61 -0.27
C PRO A 398 3.97 -0.62 -1.05
N SER A 399 4.63 0.30 -0.33
CA SER A 399 5.68 1.13 -0.90
C SER A 399 6.87 0.27 -1.30
N ARG A 400 7.63 0.75 -2.29
CA ARG A 400 8.90 0.13 -2.70
C ARG A 400 9.90 0.14 -1.54
N THR A 401 10.65 -0.96 -1.37
CA THR A 401 11.68 -1.07 -0.34
C THR A 401 12.82 -0.08 -0.59
N ALA A 402 13.56 0.28 0.48
CA ALA A 402 14.69 1.19 0.37
C ALA A 402 15.81 0.60 -0.50
N GLU A 403 16.04 -0.71 -0.38
CA GLU A 403 17.02 -1.44 -1.16
C GLU A 403 16.68 -1.43 -2.67
N LEU A 404 15.44 -1.73 -3.02
CA LEU A 404 15.01 -1.67 -4.42
C LEU A 404 15.00 -0.23 -4.94
N SER A 405 14.65 0.75 -4.11
CA SER A 405 14.75 2.18 -4.48
C SER A 405 16.18 2.59 -4.78
N ALA A 406 17.15 2.10 -3.99
CA ALA A 406 18.57 2.34 -4.25
C ALA A 406 19.04 1.66 -5.54
N GLU A 407 18.54 0.46 -5.85
CA GLU A 407 18.87 -0.24 -7.10
C GLU A 407 18.28 0.48 -8.33
N VAL A 408 17.06 1.00 -8.24
CA VAL A 408 16.46 1.81 -9.33
C VAL A 408 17.26 3.09 -9.55
N ALA A 409 17.65 3.77 -8.49
CA ALA A 409 18.48 4.98 -8.60
C ALA A 409 19.85 4.67 -9.21
N ARG A 410 20.52 3.59 -8.77
CA ARG A 410 21.79 3.13 -9.36
C ARG A 410 21.64 2.75 -10.83
N LEU A 411 20.55 2.07 -11.20
CA LEU A 411 20.29 1.70 -12.59
C LEU A 411 20.18 2.94 -13.49
N ARG A 412 19.47 3.99 -13.03
CA ARG A 412 19.36 5.27 -13.74
C ARG A 412 20.72 5.94 -13.91
N ASP A 413 21.54 5.95 -12.87
CA ASP A 413 22.89 6.51 -12.87
C ASP A 413 23.82 5.76 -13.82
N ASP A 414 23.81 4.42 -13.78
CA ASP A 414 24.62 3.58 -14.67
C ASP A 414 24.23 3.78 -16.15
N ILE A 415 22.93 3.90 -16.46
CA ILE A 415 22.47 4.19 -17.84
C ILE A 415 22.99 5.57 -18.27
N ASP A 416 22.92 6.57 -17.40
CA ASP A 416 23.37 7.94 -17.69
C ASP A 416 24.87 7.97 -17.95
N HIS A 417 25.68 7.35 -17.13
CA HIS A 417 27.14 7.25 -17.31
C HIS A 417 27.49 6.52 -18.60
N LEU A 418 26.79 5.44 -18.94
CA LEU A 418 27.03 4.71 -20.19
C LEU A 418 26.65 5.55 -21.43
N LEU A 419 25.63 6.38 -21.33
CA LEU A 419 25.26 7.33 -22.39
C LEU A 419 26.34 8.40 -22.60
N GLU A 420 26.90 8.95 -21.52
CA GLU A 420 28.00 9.93 -21.59
C GLU A 420 29.29 9.33 -22.15
N ALA A 421 29.60 8.09 -21.78
CA ALA A 421 30.80 7.39 -22.29
C ALA A 421 30.71 7.03 -23.77
N THR A 422 29.51 6.96 -24.36
CA THR A 422 29.27 6.49 -25.74
C THR A 422 29.28 7.65 -26.76
N LEU A 423 29.98 8.75 -26.51
CA LEU A 423 30.06 9.93 -27.39
C LEU A 423 30.68 9.68 -28.80
N LEU A 424 30.77 8.45 -29.26
CA LEU A 424 31.24 8.07 -30.60
C LEU A 424 30.08 7.78 -31.55
N PRO A 425 30.13 8.24 -32.83
CA PRO A 425 28.95 8.50 -33.67
C PRO A 425 28.31 7.29 -34.37
N LEU A 426 28.61 6.06 -34.05
CA LEU A 426 28.22 4.90 -34.88
C LEU A 426 27.06 4.06 -34.37
N THR A 427 26.55 4.26 -33.23
CA THR A 427 25.28 3.80 -32.64
C THR A 427 25.27 4.21 -31.17
N PRO A 428 24.78 5.41 -30.82
CA PRO A 428 24.95 5.99 -29.48
C PRO A 428 24.34 5.13 -28.37
N TYR A 429 23.40 4.25 -28.68
CA TYR A 429 22.70 3.43 -27.69
C TYR A 429 23.11 1.95 -27.66
N ALA A 430 24.12 1.53 -28.45
CA ALA A 430 24.49 0.10 -28.50
C ALA A 430 25.04 -0.40 -27.17
N SER A 431 25.87 0.36 -26.49
CA SER A 431 26.49 -0.04 -25.22
C SER A 431 25.48 -0.13 -24.05
N PRO A 432 24.64 0.92 -23.74
CA PRO A 432 23.65 0.83 -22.68
C PRO A 432 22.58 -0.26 -22.94
N ILE A 433 22.11 -0.40 -24.19
CA ILE A 433 21.12 -1.43 -24.54
C ILE A 433 21.70 -2.83 -24.33
N GLN A 434 22.93 -3.08 -24.79
CA GLN A 434 23.58 -4.37 -24.62
C GLN A 434 23.81 -4.67 -23.13
N TRP A 435 24.23 -3.69 -22.36
CA TRP A 435 24.44 -3.81 -20.93
C TRP A 435 23.14 -4.18 -20.21
N LEU A 436 22.02 -3.47 -20.48
CA LEU A 436 20.70 -3.77 -19.89
C LEU A 436 20.21 -5.18 -20.23
N ARG A 437 20.48 -5.66 -21.45
CA ARG A 437 20.15 -7.03 -21.84
C ARG A 437 20.92 -8.07 -21.03
N GLN A 438 22.21 -7.83 -20.80
CA GLN A 438 23.09 -8.76 -20.07
C GLN A 438 22.83 -8.72 -18.57
N GLU A 439 22.82 -7.52 -17.97
CA GLU A 439 22.71 -7.35 -16.51
C GLU A 439 21.27 -7.47 -16.00
N CYS A 440 20.31 -6.92 -16.73
CA CYS A 440 18.92 -6.84 -16.28
C CYS A 440 17.99 -7.88 -16.93
N GLY A 441 18.46 -8.62 -17.94
CA GLY A 441 17.66 -9.64 -18.62
C GLY A 441 16.51 -9.07 -19.45
N LEU A 442 16.62 -7.82 -19.90
CA LEU A 442 15.66 -7.21 -20.82
C LEU A 442 15.87 -7.77 -22.24
N ASP A 443 14.81 -7.80 -23.02
CA ASP A 443 14.92 -7.99 -24.47
C ASP A 443 15.44 -6.70 -25.15
N GLN A 444 15.64 -6.75 -26.45
CA GLN A 444 16.13 -5.61 -27.23
C GLN A 444 15.22 -4.38 -27.10
N ARG A 445 13.92 -4.62 -27.15
CA ARG A 445 12.90 -3.58 -27.14
C ARG A 445 12.75 -2.94 -25.75
N GLY A 446 12.70 -3.74 -24.69
CA GLY A 446 12.64 -3.24 -23.32
C GLY A 446 13.89 -2.45 -22.95
N ALA A 447 15.08 -2.91 -23.37
CA ALA A 447 16.32 -2.18 -23.16
C ALA A 447 16.34 -0.84 -23.90
N GLN A 448 15.83 -0.79 -25.14
CA GLN A 448 15.71 0.44 -25.89
C GLN A 448 14.76 1.43 -25.22
N GLN A 449 13.54 1.02 -24.85
CA GLN A 449 12.58 1.89 -24.16
C GLN A 449 13.11 2.43 -22.82
N ALA A 450 13.86 1.60 -22.07
CA ALA A 450 14.49 2.03 -20.81
C ALA A 450 15.52 3.13 -21.03
N VAL A 451 16.37 3.00 -22.06
CA VAL A 451 17.38 4.00 -22.44
C VAL A 451 16.72 5.28 -22.94
N GLU A 452 15.75 5.18 -23.84
CA GLU A 452 15.01 6.33 -24.38
C GLU A 452 14.27 7.10 -23.27
N TYR A 453 13.69 6.41 -22.30
CA TYR A 453 13.02 7.04 -21.16
C TYR A 453 13.99 7.85 -20.29
N VAL A 454 15.16 7.29 -19.94
CA VAL A 454 16.18 8.01 -19.16
C VAL A 454 16.72 9.21 -19.95
N LEU A 455 16.99 9.02 -21.23
CA LEU A 455 17.48 10.09 -22.11
C LEU A 455 16.47 11.24 -22.25
N ALA A 456 15.18 10.91 -22.46
CA ALA A 456 14.12 11.91 -22.59
C ALA A 456 13.96 12.72 -21.29
N GLY A 457 14.03 12.07 -20.12
CA GLY A 457 14.00 12.75 -18.83
C GLY A 457 15.21 13.64 -18.62
N LYS A 458 16.42 13.16 -18.94
CA LYS A 458 17.66 13.96 -18.87
C LYS A 458 17.63 15.17 -19.80
N ALA A 459 17.08 15.03 -21.00
CA ALA A 459 16.97 16.12 -21.96
C ALA A 459 16.15 17.30 -21.43
N VAL A 460 15.10 17.03 -20.63
CA VAL A 460 14.25 18.07 -20.03
C VAL A 460 14.86 18.64 -18.75
N LEU A 461 15.37 17.78 -17.86
CA LEU A 461 15.84 18.18 -16.53
C LEU A 461 17.33 18.56 -16.48
N GLY A 462 18.09 18.31 -17.56
CA GLY A 462 19.53 18.51 -17.62
C GLY A 462 20.37 17.47 -16.86
N THR A 463 19.73 16.65 -16.02
CA THR A 463 20.36 15.56 -15.24
C THR A 463 19.33 14.52 -14.88
N VAL A 464 19.78 13.37 -14.36
CA VAL A 464 18.92 12.24 -13.97
C VAL A 464 18.68 12.24 -12.46
N PRO A 465 17.44 12.08 -11.98
CA PRO A 465 17.17 11.97 -10.55
C PRO A 465 17.65 10.64 -9.99
N THR A 466 18.57 10.71 -9.02
CA THR A 466 19.17 9.56 -8.32
C THR A 466 19.15 9.80 -6.80
N GLN A 467 19.74 8.91 -6.00
CA GLN A 467 19.90 9.17 -4.57
C GLN A 467 21.04 10.14 -4.25
N GLN A 468 21.90 10.48 -5.21
CA GLN A 468 22.94 11.49 -5.12
C GLN A 468 22.55 12.83 -5.74
N THR A 469 21.51 12.84 -6.58
CA THR A 469 21.01 14.05 -7.27
C THR A 469 19.50 14.10 -7.13
N ILE A 470 19.00 15.05 -6.38
CA ILE A 470 17.57 15.34 -6.24
C ILE A 470 17.22 16.59 -7.07
N ILE A 471 16.03 16.58 -7.65
CA ILE A 471 15.62 17.65 -8.57
C ILE A 471 14.29 18.22 -8.13
N ALA A 472 14.22 19.55 -8.03
CA ALA A 472 12.96 20.28 -7.93
C ALA A 472 12.59 20.77 -9.33
N GLU A 473 11.50 20.29 -9.87
CA GLU A 473 10.92 20.68 -11.14
C GLU A 473 9.67 21.50 -10.91
N ARG A 474 9.58 22.68 -11.54
CA ARG A 474 8.40 23.52 -11.49
C ARG A 474 7.87 23.79 -12.89
N PHE A 475 6.57 23.63 -13.06
CA PHE A 475 5.84 23.99 -14.28
C PHE A 475 4.46 24.53 -13.92
N PHE A 476 3.77 25.10 -14.91
CA PHE A 476 2.40 25.62 -14.76
C PHE A 476 1.45 24.75 -15.56
N ASP A 477 0.31 24.40 -14.96
CA ASP A 477 -0.74 23.69 -15.66
C ASP A 477 -1.54 24.64 -16.61
N GLU A 478 -2.48 24.07 -17.36
CA GLU A 478 -3.30 24.83 -18.32
C GLU A 478 -4.17 25.90 -17.66
N SER A 479 -4.47 25.77 -16.36
CA SER A 479 -5.23 26.77 -15.59
C SER A 479 -4.34 27.86 -14.97
N GLY A 480 -3.03 27.77 -15.14
CA GLY A 480 -2.05 28.68 -14.53
C GLY A 480 -1.64 28.28 -13.10
N GLY A 481 -2.12 27.14 -12.61
CA GLY A 481 -1.73 26.59 -11.32
C GLY A 481 -0.30 26.09 -11.32
N MET A 482 0.48 26.49 -10.29
CA MET A 482 1.88 26.07 -10.17
C MET A 482 1.97 24.65 -9.62
N GLN A 483 2.68 23.78 -10.32
CA GLN A 483 3.00 22.43 -9.92
C GLN A 483 4.48 22.33 -9.56
N LEU A 484 4.77 21.84 -8.37
CA LEU A 484 6.12 21.55 -7.89
C LEU A 484 6.28 20.04 -7.76
N VAL A 485 7.22 19.47 -8.51
CA VAL A 485 7.59 18.06 -8.40
C VAL A 485 9.00 17.94 -7.83
N LEU A 486 9.13 17.23 -6.72
CA LEU A 486 10.43 16.84 -6.17
C LEU A 486 10.74 15.41 -6.60
N HIS A 487 11.71 15.22 -7.46
CA HIS A 487 12.22 13.92 -7.87
C HIS A 487 13.14 13.37 -6.79
N THR A 488 12.61 12.44 -6.00
CA THR A 488 13.25 11.88 -4.80
C THR A 488 13.06 10.35 -4.78
N PRO A 489 13.90 9.58 -5.52
CA PRO A 489 13.73 8.13 -5.66
C PRO A 489 14.18 7.34 -4.43
N PHE A 490 13.71 7.75 -3.23
CA PHE A 490 14.04 7.13 -1.96
C PHE A 490 12.98 6.13 -1.47
N GLY A 491 11.86 6.01 -2.18
CA GLY A 491 10.72 5.17 -1.81
C GLY A 491 9.63 5.91 -1.05
N GLY A 492 8.41 5.39 -1.13
CA GLY A 492 7.20 6.08 -0.66
C GLY A 492 7.16 6.37 0.83
N ARG A 493 7.88 5.64 1.67
CA ARG A 493 7.92 5.89 3.12
C ARG A 493 8.67 7.17 3.46
N ILE A 494 9.83 7.41 2.84
CA ILE A 494 10.59 8.65 2.98
C ILE A 494 9.83 9.80 2.34
N ASN A 495 9.35 9.60 1.12
CA ASN A 495 8.66 10.65 0.37
C ASN A 495 7.35 11.09 1.05
N ARG A 496 6.63 10.18 1.69
CA ARG A 496 5.43 10.51 2.48
C ARG A 496 5.77 11.39 3.69
N ALA A 497 6.82 11.05 4.42
CA ALA A 497 7.29 11.87 5.55
C ALA A 497 7.72 13.27 5.07
N TRP A 498 8.48 13.32 3.98
CA TRP A 498 8.96 14.56 3.41
C TRP A 498 7.81 15.44 2.87
N GLY A 499 6.89 14.84 2.10
CA GLY A 499 5.72 15.54 1.57
C GLY A 499 4.81 16.11 2.65
N LEU A 500 4.54 15.34 3.73
CA LEU A 500 3.77 15.83 4.88
C LEU A 500 4.45 16.98 5.60
N ALA A 501 5.77 16.89 5.81
CA ALA A 501 6.54 17.94 6.46
C ALA A 501 6.59 19.21 5.60
N LEU A 502 6.82 19.08 4.29
CA LEU A 502 6.79 20.20 3.35
C LEU A 502 5.40 20.86 3.30
N ARG A 503 4.34 20.05 3.14
CA ARG A 503 2.96 20.55 3.15
C ARG A 503 2.72 21.40 4.40
N LYS A 504 3.06 20.90 5.58
CA LYS A 504 2.89 21.64 6.84
C LYS A 504 3.73 22.93 6.86
N ARG A 505 4.96 22.88 6.38
CA ARG A 505 5.85 24.03 6.33
C ARG A 505 5.33 25.11 5.37
N PHE A 506 4.88 24.72 4.19
CA PHE A 506 4.26 25.62 3.22
C PHE A 506 2.99 26.28 3.79
N CYS A 507 2.07 25.50 4.40
CA CYS A 507 0.86 26.04 5.01
C CYS A 507 1.20 27.10 6.08
N VAL A 508 2.20 26.84 6.93
CA VAL A 508 2.62 27.79 7.98
C VAL A 508 3.32 29.02 7.40
N THR A 509 4.12 28.85 6.35
CA THR A 509 4.94 29.94 5.79
C THR A 509 4.13 30.85 4.90
N PHE A 510 3.17 30.33 4.14
CA PHE A 510 2.47 31.05 3.08
C PHE A 510 0.96 31.20 3.34
N ASP A 511 0.42 30.63 4.44
CA ASP A 511 -0.98 30.74 4.87
C ASP A 511 -2.01 30.32 3.80
N PHE A 512 -1.79 29.16 3.14
CA PHE A 512 -2.74 28.61 2.18
C PHE A 512 -2.76 27.09 2.21
N GLU A 513 -3.88 26.52 1.76
CA GLU A 513 -4.03 25.09 1.60
C GLU A 513 -3.32 24.59 0.35
N LEU A 514 -2.54 23.53 0.49
CA LEU A 514 -1.89 22.85 -0.61
C LEU A 514 -2.38 21.44 -0.75
N GLN A 515 -2.34 20.97 -1.98
CA GLN A 515 -2.45 19.54 -2.27
C GLN A 515 -1.05 18.94 -2.40
N ALA A 516 -0.84 17.83 -1.74
CA ALA A 516 0.42 17.10 -1.85
C ALA A 516 0.16 15.61 -2.01
N ALA A 517 0.93 14.96 -2.89
CA ALA A 517 0.93 13.53 -3.04
C ALA A 517 2.37 12.99 -3.09
N ALA A 518 2.58 11.79 -2.55
CA ALA A 518 3.89 11.15 -2.50
C ALA A 518 3.84 9.76 -3.13
N THR A 519 4.78 9.51 -4.02
CA THR A 519 5.02 8.22 -4.69
C THR A 519 6.38 7.67 -4.30
N ASP A 520 6.76 6.50 -4.84
CA ASP A 520 8.09 5.93 -4.60
C ASP A 520 9.22 6.73 -5.28
N ASN A 521 8.92 7.51 -6.32
CA ASN A 521 9.88 8.26 -7.11
C ASN A 521 9.91 9.76 -6.81
N GLY A 522 8.94 10.29 -6.07
CA GLY A 522 8.91 11.72 -5.78
C GLY A 522 7.66 12.19 -5.06
N ILE A 523 7.60 13.49 -4.93
CA ILE A 523 6.52 14.23 -4.26
C ILE A 523 6.02 15.28 -5.23
N VAL A 524 4.71 15.43 -5.36
CA VAL A 524 4.09 16.56 -6.06
C VAL A 524 3.35 17.44 -5.06
N ILE A 525 3.51 18.74 -5.21
CA ILE A 525 2.80 19.77 -4.46
C ILE A 525 2.13 20.70 -5.47
N SER A 526 0.81 20.78 -5.40
CA SER A 526 0.03 21.71 -6.21
C SER A 526 -0.17 23.01 -5.43
N LEU A 527 0.29 24.10 -6.00
CA LEU A 527 0.27 25.44 -5.42
C LEU A 527 -0.69 26.30 -6.26
N GLY A 528 -1.52 27.12 -5.62
CA GLY A 528 -2.41 28.03 -6.35
C GLY A 528 -1.66 29.13 -7.11
N GLU A 529 -2.38 29.89 -7.95
CA GLU A 529 -1.86 30.83 -8.94
C GLU A 529 -0.94 31.97 -8.47
N LYS A 530 -0.80 32.21 -7.16
CA LYS A 530 -0.26 33.50 -6.65
C LYS A 530 1.06 33.43 -5.90
N HIS A 531 1.75 32.30 -5.92
CA HIS A 531 2.93 32.14 -5.07
C HIS A 531 4.20 32.01 -5.90
N SER A 532 5.11 32.95 -5.67
CA SER A 532 6.45 32.93 -6.26
C SER A 532 7.51 32.85 -5.16
N PHE A 533 8.39 31.88 -5.27
CA PHE A 533 9.59 31.75 -4.44
C PHE A 533 10.74 31.22 -5.30
N PRO A 534 12.01 31.50 -4.93
CA PRO A 534 13.15 30.87 -5.60
C PRO A 534 13.04 29.36 -5.47
N LEU A 535 13.07 28.65 -6.60
CA LEU A 535 12.79 27.21 -6.60
C LEU A 535 13.79 26.38 -5.77
N ASP A 536 15.06 26.80 -5.77
CA ASP A 536 16.14 26.21 -4.97
C ASP A 536 15.91 26.32 -3.46
N ALA A 537 15.14 27.32 -3.00
CA ALA A 537 14.81 27.49 -1.58
C ALA A 537 14.05 26.30 -0.99
N VAL A 538 13.37 25.49 -1.82
CA VAL A 538 12.59 24.33 -1.37
C VAL A 538 13.45 23.31 -0.61
N PHE A 539 14.71 23.17 -0.98
CA PHE A 539 15.64 22.25 -0.31
C PHE A 539 16.03 22.68 1.09
N GLY A 540 15.89 23.97 1.41
CA GLY A 540 16.16 24.58 2.72
C GLY A 540 14.92 24.72 3.63
N PHE A 541 13.72 24.35 3.19
CA PHE A 541 12.50 24.51 3.99
C PHE A 541 12.40 23.57 5.19
N LEU A 542 13.12 22.47 5.17
CA LEU A 542 13.17 21.50 6.25
C LEU A 542 14.60 21.30 6.74
N HIS A 543 14.74 21.19 8.05
CA HIS A 543 16.02 20.92 8.69
C HIS A 543 15.98 19.63 9.52
N SER A 544 17.07 18.89 9.51
CA SER A 544 17.18 17.58 10.17
C SER A 544 16.86 17.63 11.66
N HIS A 545 17.17 18.74 12.35
CA HIS A 545 16.98 18.91 13.80
C HIS A 545 15.54 19.34 14.18
N THR A 546 14.77 19.98 13.28
CA THR A 546 13.39 20.40 13.55
C THR A 546 12.34 19.51 12.90
N LEU A 547 12.76 18.55 12.08
CA LEU A 547 11.86 17.72 11.27
C LEU A 547 10.76 17.06 12.10
N ARG A 548 11.09 16.48 13.24
CA ARG A 548 10.12 15.81 14.11
C ARG A 548 9.06 16.76 14.63
N GLU A 549 9.44 17.97 15.01
CA GLU A 549 8.54 19.01 15.53
C GLU A 549 7.57 19.49 14.45
N VAL A 550 8.04 19.65 13.21
CA VAL A 550 7.20 20.01 12.05
C VAL A 550 6.26 18.88 11.67
N LEU A 551 6.74 17.64 11.70
CA LEU A 551 5.99 16.48 11.22
C LEU A 551 4.90 16.03 12.20
N LEU A 552 5.11 16.20 13.49
CA LEU A 552 4.22 15.72 14.54
C LEU A 552 2.79 16.27 14.43
N PRO A 553 2.55 17.60 14.30
CA PRO A 553 1.20 18.12 14.08
C PRO A 553 0.54 17.63 12.79
N ALA A 554 1.35 17.44 11.72
CA ALA A 554 0.87 16.97 10.44
C ALA A 554 0.40 15.51 10.51
N VAL A 555 1.11 14.66 11.25
CA VAL A 555 0.74 13.25 11.46
C VAL A 555 -0.55 13.11 12.24
N LEU A 556 -0.76 13.93 13.27
CA LEU A 556 -1.99 13.88 14.07
C LEU A 556 -3.25 14.23 13.26
N GLN A 557 -3.10 14.98 12.17
CA GLN A 557 -4.18 15.32 11.25
C GLN A 557 -4.31 14.32 10.08
N ALA A 558 -3.30 13.49 9.85
CA ALA A 558 -3.32 12.57 8.72
C ALA A 558 -4.17 11.31 9.02
N PRO A 559 -4.92 10.78 8.04
CA PRO A 559 -5.74 9.57 8.19
C PRO A 559 -4.98 8.36 8.72
N MET A 560 -3.66 8.32 8.49
CA MET A 560 -2.82 7.23 8.98
C MET A 560 -2.78 7.14 10.51
N PHE A 561 -2.92 8.26 11.23
CA PHE A 561 -2.91 8.26 12.70
C PHE A 561 -4.12 7.52 13.26
N MET A 562 -5.34 7.84 12.77
CA MET A 562 -6.56 7.16 13.20
C MET A 562 -6.57 5.67 12.87
N THR A 563 -6.06 5.32 11.69
CA THR A 563 -5.95 3.92 11.26
C THR A 563 -5.03 3.14 12.21
N ARG A 564 -3.85 3.67 12.51
CA ARG A 564 -2.89 3.02 13.40
C ARG A 564 -3.32 3.03 14.86
N TRP A 565 -3.97 4.09 15.31
CA TRP A 565 -4.59 4.14 16.62
C TRP A 565 -5.57 2.98 16.83
N ARG A 566 -6.47 2.77 15.87
CA ARG A 566 -7.43 1.65 15.91
C ARG A 566 -6.72 0.29 15.92
N TRP A 567 -5.67 0.13 15.13
CA TRP A 567 -4.88 -1.11 15.10
C TRP A 567 -4.18 -1.37 16.44
N ASN A 568 -3.50 -0.37 16.99
CA ASN A 568 -2.77 -0.49 18.25
C ASN A 568 -3.69 -0.73 19.43
N ALA A 569 -4.82 -0.01 19.49
CA ALA A 569 -5.83 -0.25 20.51
C ALA A 569 -6.43 -1.67 20.42
N SER A 570 -6.59 -2.21 19.21
CA SER A 570 -7.08 -3.58 19.01
C SER A 570 -6.02 -4.62 19.38
N ARG A 571 -4.76 -4.42 18.99
CA ARG A 571 -3.63 -5.30 19.34
C ARG A 571 -3.36 -5.29 20.86
N ALA A 572 -3.52 -4.14 21.50
CA ALA A 572 -3.41 -3.98 22.94
C ALA A 572 -4.62 -4.54 23.73
N LEU A 573 -5.60 -5.17 23.07
CA LEU A 573 -6.87 -5.67 23.64
C LEU A 573 -7.76 -4.56 24.22
N VAL A 574 -7.48 -3.29 23.95
CA VAL A 574 -8.30 -2.15 24.41
C VAL A 574 -9.55 -2.03 23.54
N LEU A 575 -9.49 -2.39 22.28
CA LEU A 575 -10.64 -2.59 21.40
C LEU A 575 -10.76 -4.07 21.06
N LEU A 576 -11.81 -4.71 21.57
CA LEU A 576 -12.02 -6.13 21.35
C LEU A 576 -12.55 -6.41 19.93
N ARG A 577 -11.99 -7.39 19.26
CA ARG A 577 -12.45 -7.90 17.95
C ARG A 577 -13.76 -8.66 18.06
N PHE A 578 -13.96 -9.34 19.21
CA PHE A 578 -15.16 -10.12 19.51
C PHE A 578 -15.79 -9.66 20.80
N SER A 579 -17.14 -9.58 20.83
CA SER A 579 -17.92 -9.29 22.00
C SER A 579 -19.12 -10.23 22.04
N HIS A 580 -19.36 -10.87 23.19
CA HIS A 580 -20.45 -11.85 23.37
C HIS A 580 -20.47 -12.96 22.30
N GLY A 581 -19.29 -13.45 21.88
CA GLY A 581 -19.13 -14.51 20.89
C GLY A 581 -19.35 -14.07 19.43
N LYS A 582 -19.62 -12.78 19.15
CA LYS A 582 -19.81 -12.22 17.82
C LYS A 582 -18.67 -11.25 17.47
N LYS A 583 -18.27 -11.22 16.20
CA LYS A 583 -17.32 -10.22 15.70
C LYS A 583 -17.96 -8.84 15.84
N VAL A 584 -17.20 -7.87 16.36
CA VAL A 584 -17.65 -6.47 16.49
C VAL A 584 -17.67 -5.83 15.09
N PRO A 585 -18.80 -5.25 14.64
CA PRO A 585 -18.88 -4.60 13.35
C PRO A 585 -17.86 -3.45 13.20
N PRO A 586 -17.30 -3.24 11.98
CA PRO A 586 -16.28 -2.22 11.73
C PRO A 586 -16.70 -0.81 12.18
N GLN A 587 -17.94 -0.38 11.89
CA GLN A 587 -18.47 0.91 12.31
C GLN A 587 -18.44 1.09 13.82
N ILE A 588 -18.81 0.04 14.57
CA ILE A 588 -18.77 0.07 16.04
C ILE A 588 -17.32 0.14 16.54
N GLN A 589 -16.39 -0.53 15.86
CA GLN A 589 -14.95 -0.43 16.18
C GLN A 589 -14.41 0.97 15.92
N ARG A 590 -14.80 1.61 14.78
CA ARG A 590 -14.41 2.99 14.45
C ARG A 590 -14.91 3.96 15.53
N MET A 591 -16.21 3.94 15.83
CA MET A 591 -16.81 4.78 16.86
C MET A 591 -16.15 4.60 18.24
N LYS A 592 -15.88 3.35 18.65
CA LYS A 592 -15.18 3.08 19.91
C LYS A 592 -13.74 3.54 19.90
N ALA A 593 -13.07 3.50 18.76
CA ALA A 593 -11.68 4.00 18.61
C ALA A 593 -11.64 5.53 18.75
N GLU A 594 -12.60 6.22 18.18
CA GLU A 594 -12.77 7.68 18.29
C GLU A 594 -13.10 8.10 19.74
N ASP A 595 -14.09 7.44 20.39
CA ASP A 595 -14.41 7.65 21.81
C ASP A 595 -13.18 7.43 22.71
N LEU A 596 -12.40 6.39 22.41
CA LEU A 596 -11.18 6.08 23.17
C LEU A 596 -10.10 7.15 22.95
N LEU A 597 -9.93 7.63 21.71
CA LEU A 597 -8.98 8.70 21.42
C LEU A 597 -9.38 9.99 22.11
N GLY A 598 -10.68 10.36 22.07
CA GLY A 598 -11.18 11.53 22.77
C GLY A 598 -11.00 11.47 24.29
N ALA A 599 -11.00 10.26 24.87
CA ALA A 599 -10.74 10.07 26.30
C ALA A 599 -9.25 10.12 26.66
N VAL A 600 -8.36 9.62 25.79
CA VAL A 600 -6.91 9.53 26.04
C VAL A 600 -6.18 10.77 25.56
N PHE A 601 -6.59 11.33 24.43
CA PHE A 601 -5.97 12.47 23.78
C PHE A 601 -7.03 13.42 23.20
N PRO A 602 -7.72 14.21 24.04
CA PRO A 602 -8.80 15.11 23.59
C PRO A 602 -8.34 16.10 22.52
N ASP A 603 -7.11 16.64 22.64
CA ASP A 603 -6.57 17.63 21.70
C ASP A 603 -6.37 17.07 20.27
N ALA A 604 -6.29 15.75 20.09
CA ALA A 604 -6.23 15.14 18.76
C ALA A 604 -7.58 15.21 18.02
N MET A 605 -8.69 15.30 18.77
CA MET A 605 -10.05 15.37 18.23
C MET A 605 -10.57 16.82 18.10
N ALA A 606 -9.85 17.80 18.65
CA ALA A 606 -10.25 19.19 18.60
C ALA A 606 -10.09 19.76 17.18
N CYS A 607 -11.15 20.40 16.67
CA CYS A 607 -11.12 21.08 15.38
C CYS A 607 -10.15 22.27 15.43
N GLN A 608 -9.38 22.49 14.37
CA GLN A 608 -8.40 23.60 14.31
C GLN A 608 -9.06 24.98 14.50
N ASP A 609 -10.29 25.16 14.01
CA ASP A 609 -11.03 26.41 14.08
C ASP A 609 -11.42 26.84 15.50
N ASN A 610 -11.40 25.91 16.46
CA ASN A 610 -11.72 26.17 17.85
C ASN A 610 -10.49 26.39 18.75
N MET A 611 -9.29 26.36 18.19
CA MET A 611 -8.05 26.57 18.96
C MET A 611 -7.64 28.03 18.92
N VAL A 612 -8.13 28.83 19.87
CA VAL A 612 -7.71 30.22 20.05
C VAL A 612 -6.29 30.24 20.67
N GLY A 613 -5.31 30.69 19.89
CA GLY A 613 -3.90 30.91 20.32
C GLY A 613 -2.95 29.76 19.97
N GLU A 614 -1.65 30.06 19.98
CA GLU A 614 -0.52 29.11 19.81
C GLU A 614 -0.43 28.08 20.96
N ARG A 615 -1.46 27.30 21.20
CA ARG A 615 -1.36 26.17 22.12
C ARG A 615 -0.63 25.02 21.43
N THR A 616 0.61 24.83 21.78
CA THR A 616 1.34 23.60 21.50
C THR A 616 0.50 22.45 22.05
N ARG A 617 -0.01 21.57 21.17
CA ARG A 617 -0.76 20.38 21.58
C ARG A 617 0.10 19.58 22.56
N GLN A 618 -0.38 19.44 23.81
CA GLN A 618 0.30 18.58 24.77
C GLN A 618 -0.01 17.13 24.44
N ILE A 619 0.99 16.42 23.92
CA ILE A 619 0.87 15.00 23.64
C ILE A 619 0.93 14.25 24.97
N PRO A 620 -0.12 13.48 25.31
CA PRO A 620 -0.11 12.72 26.54
C PRO A 620 0.93 11.59 26.48
N ASP A 621 1.69 11.42 27.56
CA ASP A 621 2.58 10.28 27.71
C ASP A 621 1.75 9.02 28.05
N HIS A 622 1.17 8.43 27.03
CA HIS A 622 0.30 7.26 27.12
C HIS A 622 0.76 6.14 26.16
N PRO A 623 0.83 4.88 26.61
CA PRO A 623 1.39 3.78 25.79
C PRO A 623 0.80 3.66 24.39
N LEU A 624 -0.52 3.81 24.25
CA LEU A 624 -1.19 3.73 22.94
C LEU A 624 -0.86 4.92 22.03
N VAL A 625 -0.72 6.13 22.59
CA VAL A 625 -0.33 7.31 21.81
C VAL A 625 1.10 7.18 21.35
N ASN A 626 2.01 6.80 22.29
CA ASN A 626 3.42 6.61 22.00
C ASN A 626 3.63 5.56 20.91
N GLU A 627 2.93 4.41 21.00
CA GLU A 627 2.99 3.35 19.99
C GLU A 627 2.42 3.81 18.64
N THR A 628 1.29 4.52 18.64
CA THR A 628 0.67 5.02 17.41
C THR A 628 1.58 6.00 16.67
N LEU A 629 2.20 6.92 17.39
CA LEU A 629 3.17 7.85 16.81
C LEU A 629 4.42 7.10 16.32
N ARG A 630 4.91 6.11 17.08
CA ARG A 630 6.03 5.25 16.66
C ARG A 630 5.70 4.56 15.33
N ASP A 631 4.56 3.90 15.24
CA ASP A 631 4.11 3.23 14.02
C ASP A 631 3.98 4.20 12.83
N CYS A 632 3.47 5.41 13.07
CA CYS A 632 3.41 6.43 12.03
C CYS A 632 4.80 6.81 11.53
N PHE A 633 5.75 7.04 12.43
CA PHE A 633 7.09 7.51 12.09
C PHE A 633 8.02 6.42 11.54
N THR A 634 7.84 5.16 11.94
CA THR A 634 8.77 4.07 11.57
C THR A 634 8.19 3.06 10.59
N GLU A 635 6.88 2.85 10.57
CA GLU A 635 6.24 1.83 9.73
C GLU A 635 5.50 2.45 8.52
N ALA A 636 4.66 3.47 8.76
CA ALA A 636 3.97 4.18 7.68
C ALA A 636 4.92 5.11 6.91
N MET A 637 5.88 5.67 7.63
CA MET A 637 6.92 6.56 7.14
C MET A 637 8.29 6.03 7.56
N ASP A 638 9.35 6.69 7.14
CA ASP A 638 10.72 6.46 7.57
C ASP A 638 11.34 7.80 7.99
N LEU A 639 11.04 8.21 9.24
CA LEU A 639 11.51 9.47 9.80
C LEU A 639 13.04 9.48 9.96
N ASP A 640 13.61 8.36 10.38
CA ASP A 640 15.06 8.25 10.58
C ASP A 640 15.80 8.33 9.25
N GLY A 641 15.28 7.65 8.22
CA GLY A 641 15.78 7.73 6.85
C GLY A 641 15.72 9.15 6.29
N LEU A 642 14.60 9.85 6.49
CA LEU A 642 14.47 11.25 6.06
C LEU A 642 15.41 12.18 6.86
N THR A 643 15.55 11.98 8.16
CA THR A 643 16.49 12.76 8.98
C THR A 643 17.92 12.58 8.49
N ALA A 644 18.32 11.35 8.18
CA ALA A 644 19.66 11.07 7.63
C ALA A 644 19.85 11.72 6.24
N LEU A 645 18.82 11.70 5.43
CA LEU A 645 18.81 12.33 4.10
C LEU A 645 18.97 13.86 4.19
N LEU A 646 18.19 14.52 5.06
CA LEU A 646 18.32 15.98 5.27
C LEU A 646 19.71 16.36 5.76
N LYS A 647 20.33 15.58 6.65
CA LYS A 647 21.72 15.80 7.07
C LYS A 647 22.70 15.73 5.89
N GLN A 648 22.49 14.84 4.93
CA GLN A 648 23.32 14.74 3.73
C GLN A 648 23.10 15.94 2.80
N ILE A 649 21.88 16.44 2.68
CA ILE A 649 21.57 17.67 1.92
C ILE A 649 22.22 18.88 2.60
N GLU A 650 22.07 19.03 3.91
CA GLU A 650 22.67 20.10 4.72
C GLU A 650 24.22 20.11 4.63
N ALA A 651 24.82 18.92 4.54
CA ALA A 651 26.27 18.75 4.37
C ALA A 651 26.76 18.93 2.93
N GLY A 652 25.86 19.15 1.95
CA GLY A 652 26.22 19.26 0.53
C GLY A 652 26.66 17.93 -0.11
N ALA A 653 26.41 16.79 0.54
CA ALA A 653 26.73 15.46 0.02
C ALA A 653 25.77 14.99 -1.08
N ILE A 654 24.59 15.61 -1.15
CA ILE A 654 23.60 15.38 -2.19
C ILE A 654 23.48 16.62 -3.05
N ARG A 655 23.56 16.46 -4.36
CA ARG A 655 23.37 17.53 -5.33
C ARG A 655 21.89 17.87 -5.43
N CYS A 656 21.55 19.15 -5.21
CA CYS A 656 20.21 19.69 -5.35
C CYS A 656 20.13 20.53 -6.62
N VAL A 657 19.20 20.25 -7.49
CA VAL A 657 19.02 20.92 -8.78
C VAL A 657 17.60 21.47 -8.87
N ALA A 658 17.47 22.74 -9.26
CA ALA A 658 16.17 23.40 -9.46
C ALA A 658 16.00 23.74 -10.95
N VAL A 659 14.88 23.31 -11.53
CA VAL A 659 14.61 23.49 -12.97
C VAL A 659 13.18 23.95 -13.18
N ASP A 660 13.00 25.07 -13.91
CA ASP A 660 11.71 25.48 -14.46
C ASP A 660 11.52 24.85 -15.84
N THR A 661 10.43 24.15 -16.04
CA THR A 661 10.12 23.47 -17.31
C THR A 661 8.82 24.02 -17.91
N PRO A 662 8.71 24.13 -19.25
CA PRO A 662 7.47 24.56 -19.88
C PRO A 662 6.35 23.52 -19.79
N MET A 663 6.71 22.25 -19.66
CA MET A 663 5.82 21.09 -19.52
C MET A 663 6.46 20.09 -18.56
N PRO A 664 5.66 19.22 -17.90
CA PRO A 664 6.20 18.20 -17.02
C PRO A 664 7.16 17.27 -17.75
N SER A 665 8.28 16.96 -17.10
CA SER A 665 9.26 16.01 -17.63
C SER A 665 8.69 14.59 -17.69
N PRO A 666 9.23 13.70 -18.53
CA PRO A 666 8.83 12.30 -18.54
C PRO A 666 8.91 11.61 -17.18
N PHE A 667 9.86 11.99 -16.31
CA PHE A 667 9.96 11.46 -14.95
C PHE A 667 8.84 11.95 -14.02
N SER A 668 8.24 13.11 -14.31
CA SER A 668 7.09 13.62 -13.56
C SER A 668 5.79 12.90 -13.88
N HIS A 669 5.66 12.26 -15.05
CA HIS A 669 4.40 11.67 -15.51
C HIS A 669 3.84 10.63 -14.54
N GLU A 670 4.67 9.75 -14.00
CA GLU A 670 4.25 8.74 -13.00
C GLU A 670 3.85 9.37 -11.67
N ILE A 671 4.55 10.44 -11.26
CA ILE A 671 4.26 11.15 -10.02
C ILE A 671 2.92 11.88 -10.13
N LEU A 672 2.65 12.52 -11.29
CA LEU A 672 1.39 13.20 -11.60
C LEU A 672 0.22 12.21 -11.75
N ASN A 673 0.50 10.97 -12.16
CA ASN A 673 -0.49 9.90 -12.21
C ASN A 673 -0.68 9.20 -10.86
N ALA A 674 -0.46 9.91 -9.76
CA ALA A 674 -0.59 9.37 -8.42
C ALA A 674 -1.99 8.80 -8.16
N ASN A 675 -2.02 7.66 -7.45
CA ASN A 675 -3.27 7.07 -6.99
C ASN A 675 -3.93 8.00 -5.96
N PRO A 676 -5.27 8.09 -5.88
CA PRO A 676 -5.98 8.85 -4.84
C PRO A 676 -5.49 8.62 -3.41
N TYR A 677 -4.94 7.45 -3.12
CA TYR A 677 -4.35 7.13 -1.81
C TYR A 677 -2.94 7.68 -1.56
N ALA A 678 -2.29 8.22 -2.58
CA ALA A 678 -0.99 8.89 -2.45
C ALA A 678 -1.11 10.31 -1.89
N PHE A 679 -2.31 10.91 -1.91
CA PHE A 679 -2.57 12.21 -1.33
C PHE A 679 -2.39 12.19 0.20
N LEU A 680 -1.81 13.25 0.70
CA LEU A 680 -1.35 13.36 2.10
C LEU A 680 -2.33 14.10 3.01
N ASP A 681 -3.45 14.57 2.46
CA ASP A 681 -4.53 15.21 3.21
C ASP A 681 -5.59 14.19 3.69
N ASP A 682 -6.54 14.67 4.47
CA ASP A 682 -7.66 13.90 5.03
C ASP A 682 -8.97 14.13 4.26
N ALA A 683 -8.91 14.77 3.09
CA ALA A 683 -10.07 14.99 2.24
C ALA A 683 -10.82 13.68 1.94
N PRO A 684 -12.13 13.70 1.74
CA PRO A 684 -12.90 12.54 1.35
C PRO A 684 -12.32 11.84 0.10
N LEU A 685 -12.51 10.52 -0.01
CA LEU A 685 -11.94 9.74 -1.11
C LEU A 685 -12.42 10.23 -2.47
N GLU A 686 -13.66 10.67 -2.59
CA GLU A 686 -14.24 11.25 -3.82
C GLU A 686 -13.49 12.51 -4.25
N GLU A 687 -13.22 13.40 -3.30
CA GLU A 687 -12.44 14.62 -3.57
C GLU A 687 -11.01 14.28 -3.98
N ARG A 688 -10.36 13.32 -3.31
CA ARG A 688 -9.03 12.82 -3.72
C ARG A 688 -9.06 12.17 -5.11
N ARG A 689 -10.15 11.49 -5.48
CA ARG A 689 -10.35 10.95 -6.84
C ARG A 689 -10.47 12.07 -7.87
N ALA A 690 -11.27 13.11 -7.57
CA ALA A 690 -11.40 14.27 -8.44
C ALA A 690 -10.05 14.97 -8.64
N ARG A 691 -9.30 15.19 -7.57
CA ARG A 691 -7.93 15.75 -7.61
C ARG A 691 -6.95 14.90 -8.42
N ALA A 692 -7.03 13.57 -8.28
CA ALA A 692 -6.18 12.68 -9.09
C ALA A 692 -6.52 12.76 -10.59
N VAL A 693 -7.77 12.98 -10.95
CA VAL A 693 -8.19 13.24 -12.35
C VAL A 693 -7.68 14.60 -12.83
N GLU A 694 -7.79 15.61 -12.00
CA GLU A 694 -7.31 16.96 -12.31
C GLU A 694 -5.79 16.96 -12.52
N MET A 695 -5.01 16.35 -11.64
CA MET A 695 -3.56 16.20 -11.83
C MET A 695 -3.19 15.48 -13.13
N ARG A 696 -3.97 14.50 -13.56
CA ARG A 696 -3.73 13.80 -14.83
C ARG A 696 -3.95 14.67 -16.05
N ARG A 697 -4.79 15.70 -15.97
CA ARG A 697 -4.99 16.69 -17.05
C ARG A 697 -3.77 17.55 -17.31
N THR A 698 -2.82 17.62 -16.36
CA THR A 698 -1.54 18.31 -16.57
C THR A 698 -0.56 17.49 -17.41
N LEU A 699 -0.86 16.23 -17.72
CA LEU A 699 -0.07 15.40 -18.62
C LEU A 699 -0.17 15.93 -20.07
N PRO A 700 0.87 15.75 -20.90
CA PRO A 700 0.82 16.11 -22.32
C PRO A 700 -0.43 15.55 -23.01
N ALA A 701 -1.04 16.33 -23.91
CA ALA A 701 -2.31 15.99 -24.56
C ALA A 701 -2.34 14.60 -25.22
N GLN A 702 -1.20 14.14 -25.74
CA GLN A 702 -1.06 12.80 -26.31
C GLN A 702 -1.24 11.70 -25.25
N LEU A 703 -0.65 11.85 -24.07
CA LEU A 703 -0.80 10.93 -22.93
C LEU A 703 -2.18 11.08 -22.27
N ALA A 704 -2.69 12.30 -22.17
CA ALA A 704 -4.03 12.57 -21.63
C ALA A 704 -5.13 11.96 -22.51
N GLY A 705 -4.96 12.01 -23.84
CA GLY A 705 -5.88 11.36 -24.79
C GLY A 705 -5.92 9.84 -24.68
N GLU A 706 -4.79 9.20 -24.43
CA GLU A 706 -4.70 7.73 -24.24
C GLU A 706 -5.26 7.27 -22.88
N VAL A 707 -5.07 8.08 -21.84
CA VAL A 707 -5.52 7.77 -20.46
C VAL A 707 -6.97 8.17 -20.23
N GLY A 708 -7.43 9.21 -20.91
CA GLY A 708 -8.75 9.82 -20.77
C GLY A 708 -9.75 9.43 -21.87
N ALA A 709 -9.40 8.52 -22.78
CA ALA A 709 -10.38 7.97 -23.73
C ALA A 709 -11.42 7.17 -22.94
N LEU A 710 -12.52 7.85 -22.59
CA LEU A 710 -13.67 7.20 -22.02
C LEU A 710 -14.21 6.21 -23.07
N ASP A 711 -14.59 5.04 -22.64
CA ASP A 711 -15.26 4.07 -23.51
C ASP A 711 -16.55 4.70 -24.06
N PRO A 712 -16.70 4.83 -25.37
CA PRO A 712 -17.91 5.40 -25.97
C PRO A 712 -19.19 4.68 -25.52
N ALA A 713 -19.13 3.37 -25.33
CA ALA A 713 -20.26 2.60 -24.85
C ALA A 713 -20.63 2.95 -23.38
N ALA A 714 -19.61 3.20 -22.52
CA ALA A 714 -19.85 3.65 -21.16
C ALA A 714 -20.40 5.09 -21.11
N ILE A 715 -19.98 5.97 -22.04
CA ILE A 715 -20.58 7.32 -22.20
C ILE A 715 -22.05 7.21 -22.58
N GLU A 716 -22.37 6.39 -23.60
CA GLU A 716 -23.75 6.17 -24.03
C GLU A 716 -24.62 5.56 -22.93
N GLU A 717 -24.06 4.65 -22.13
CA GLU A 717 -24.78 4.04 -20.99
C GLU A 717 -25.08 5.08 -19.92
N VAL A 718 -24.11 5.87 -19.46
CA VAL A 718 -24.29 6.94 -18.47
C VAL A 718 -25.25 8.02 -19.01
N GLN A 719 -25.13 8.39 -20.27
CA GLN A 719 -26.02 9.34 -20.91
C GLN A 719 -27.47 8.82 -20.92
N ARG A 720 -27.68 7.56 -21.22
CA ARG A 720 -29.01 6.90 -21.19
C ARG A 720 -29.59 6.82 -19.79
N GLU A 721 -28.76 6.52 -18.78
CA GLU A 721 -29.17 6.41 -17.38
C GLU A 721 -29.49 7.78 -16.74
N SER A 722 -28.73 8.79 -17.12
CA SER A 722 -28.87 10.15 -16.55
C SER A 722 -29.86 11.03 -17.34
N TRP A 723 -30.30 10.57 -18.54
CA TRP A 723 -31.21 11.34 -19.37
C TRP A 723 -32.59 11.47 -18.71
N PRO A 724 -33.17 12.67 -18.61
CA PRO A 724 -34.44 12.86 -17.94
C PRO A 724 -35.58 12.06 -18.58
N VAL A 725 -36.40 11.44 -17.76
CA VAL A 725 -37.67 10.80 -18.20
C VAL A 725 -38.78 11.81 -18.05
N VAL A 726 -39.19 12.41 -19.14
CA VAL A 726 -40.23 13.47 -19.21
C VAL A 726 -41.57 12.88 -19.64
N ARG A 727 -42.61 13.04 -18.81
CA ARG A 727 -43.96 12.51 -19.03
C ARG A 727 -45.01 13.62 -19.24
N ASP A 728 -44.71 14.83 -18.79
CA ASP A 728 -45.59 15.98 -18.84
C ASP A 728 -44.83 17.29 -19.01
N PRO A 729 -45.51 18.44 -19.28
CA PRO A 729 -44.86 19.73 -19.44
C PRO A 729 -44.11 20.23 -18.24
N ASP A 730 -44.53 19.89 -17.02
CA ASP A 730 -43.88 20.37 -15.80
C ASP A 730 -42.54 19.63 -15.59
N GLU A 731 -42.49 18.32 -15.84
CA GLU A 731 -41.26 17.54 -15.84
C GLU A 731 -40.29 18.01 -16.96
N LEU A 732 -40.81 18.46 -18.13
CA LEU A 732 -39.98 19.05 -19.16
C LEU A 732 -39.38 20.37 -18.69
N HIS A 733 -40.16 21.20 -18.00
CA HIS A 733 -39.66 22.45 -17.46
C HIS A 733 -38.53 22.21 -16.43
N ASP A 734 -38.72 21.26 -15.51
CA ASP A 734 -37.70 20.91 -14.53
C ASP A 734 -36.42 20.35 -15.20
N ALA A 735 -36.56 19.53 -16.25
CA ALA A 735 -35.44 19.07 -17.05
C ALA A 735 -34.70 20.23 -17.71
N LEU A 736 -35.40 21.20 -18.31
CA LEU A 736 -34.79 22.38 -18.90
C LEU A 736 -34.12 23.29 -17.87
N LEU A 737 -34.68 23.41 -16.65
CA LEU A 737 -34.02 24.15 -15.57
C LEU A 737 -32.70 23.48 -15.12
N THR A 738 -32.64 22.17 -15.16
CA THR A 738 -31.45 21.40 -14.80
C THR A 738 -30.38 21.44 -15.87
N LEU A 739 -30.79 21.26 -17.14
CA LEU A 739 -29.91 21.17 -18.29
C LEU A 739 -29.59 22.54 -18.91
N LEU A 740 -30.27 23.62 -18.48
CA LEU A 740 -30.14 25.00 -18.88
C LEU A 740 -30.54 25.30 -20.33
N TRP A 741 -30.00 24.56 -21.29
CA TRP A 741 -30.39 24.61 -22.72
C TRP A 741 -30.12 23.27 -23.40
N LEU A 742 -30.90 22.97 -24.44
CA LEU A 742 -30.78 21.75 -25.24
C LEU A 742 -30.96 22.07 -26.72
N PRO A 743 -30.21 21.40 -27.62
CA PRO A 743 -30.50 21.41 -29.05
C PRO A 743 -31.93 20.92 -29.31
N VAL A 744 -32.59 21.51 -30.29
CA VAL A 744 -33.98 21.15 -30.65
C VAL A 744 -34.09 19.70 -31.04
N GLU A 745 -33.04 19.12 -31.65
CA GLU A 745 -32.95 17.72 -32.01
C GLU A 745 -33.04 16.77 -30.82
N GLU A 746 -32.49 17.16 -29.68
CA GLU A 746 -32.49 16.35 -28.45
C GLU A 746 -33.84 16.44 -27.70
N VAL A 747 -34.59 17.51 -27.93
CA VAL A 747 -35.93 17.71 -27.36
C VAL A 747 -37.03 17.01 -28.15
N GLN A 748 -36.74 16.42 -29.34
CA GLN A 748 -37.75 15.81 -30.22
C GLN A 748 -38.60 14.76 -29.51
N ALA A 749 -38.05 13.96 -28.61
CA ALA A 749 -38.78 12.99 -27.81
C ALA A 749 -39.87 13.62 -26.94
N TRP A 750 -39.74 14.90 -26.61
CA TRP A 750 -40.62 15.68 -25.74
C TRP A 750 -41.36 16.81 -26.48
N ALA A 751 -41.27 16.82 -27.82
CA ALA A 751 -41.80 17.89 -28.67
C ALA A 751 -43.29 18.16 -28.43
N ILE A 752 -44.06 17.18 -27.95
CA ILE A 752 -45.48 17.32 -27.64
C ILE A 752 -45.74 18.26 -26.44
N HIS A 753 -44.76 18.41 -25.54
CA HIS A 753 -44.89 19.24 -24.33
C HIS A 753 -44.31 20.65 -24.49
N LEU A 754 -43.42 20.85 -25.46
CA LEU A 754 -42.69 22.12 -25.66
C LEU A 754 -43.61 23.28 -26.04
N PRO A 755 -44.60 23.17 -26.96
CA PRO A 755 -45.44 24.30 -27.36
C PRO A 755 -46.18 24.94 -26.15
N ARG A 756 -46.66 24.12 -25.25
CA ARG A 756 -47.33 24.59 -24.02
C ARG A 756 -46.39 25.42 -23.11
N LEU A 757 -45.17 24.98 -22.94
CA LEU A 757 -44.20 25.74 -22.13
C LEU A 757 -43.81 27.06 -22.77
N ILE A 758 -43.76 27.11 -24.12
CA ILE A 758 -43.51 28.35 -24.85
C ILE A 758 -44.70 29.31 -24.72
N GLU A 759 -45.92 28.83 -24.87
CA GLU A 759 -47.14 29.64 -24.66
C GLU A 759 -47.24 30.18 -23.22
N GLU A 760 -46.86 29.40 -22.24
CA GLU A 760 -46.83 29.79 -20.82
C GLU A 760 -45.62 30.70 -20.47
N GLY A 761 -44.68 30.93 -21.43
CA GLY A 761 -43.47 31.71 -21.20
C GLY A 761 -42.43 31.07 -20.28
N ARG A 762 -42.50 29.72 -20.13
CA ARG A 762 -41.61 28.93 -19.27
C ARG A 762 -40.42 28.33 -20.07
N ALA A 763 -40.47 28.37 -21.37
CA ALA A 763 -39.38 28.00 -22.25
C ALA A 763 -39.31 28.96 -23.46
N VAL A 764 -38.16 29.11 -24.08
CA VAL A 764 -37.97 29.93 -25.27
C VAL A 764 -37.05 29.21 -26.25
N GLU A 765 -37.40 29.24 -27.54
CA GLU A 765 -36.54 28.76 -28.60
C GLU A 765 -35.64 29.91 -29.06
N LEU A 766 -34.32 29.64 -29.01
CA LEU A 766 -33.30 30.61 -29.41
C LEU A 766 -32.63 30.13 -30.71
N ASN A 767 -32.59 31.02 -31.71
CA ASN A 767 -31.83 30.76 -32.92
C ASN A 767 -30.43 31.30 -32.73
N VAL A 768 -29.46 30.44 -32.43
CA VAL A 768 -28.04 30.80 -32.29
C VAL A 768 -27.43 30.61 -33.67
N GLY A 769 -27.31 31.74 -34.42
CA GLY A 769 -26.80 31.78 -35.80
C GLY A 769 -25.32 31.42 -35.97
#